data_0286e05856f61d511d866c7f8b0c6b56
#
_entry.id   0286e05856f61d511d866c7f8b0c6b56
#
_cell.length_a   1.000
_cell.length_b   1.000
_cell.length_c   1.000
_cell.angle_alpha   90.00
_cell.angle_beta   90.00
_cell.angle_gamma   90.00
#
_symmetry.space_group_name_H-M   'P 1'
#
loop_
_entity.id
_entity.type
_entity.pdbx_description
1 polymer ?
#
loop_
_entity_poly.entity_id
_entity_poly.type
_entity_poly.pdbx_seq_one_letter_code
_entity_poly.pdbx_strand_id
1 'polypeptide(L)'
;MKIPAGVTAPKFADNAISVLERRYLMKDEDGNVIETPAEMLWRVAGSIAVADRIYDQDADIEGLALSFYEMMANRDFMPNSPTLMNAGRDLGQLSACFVLPVEDTMESIFEAVKQTALIHKSGGGTGFSFSRVRPHNDLVHSTRGVSSGPLSFMSVFDCATETIKQGGTRRGANMAMLRVDHPDIMDFIKVKSDLKVLNNFNISVAVTDEFMEAVESDDEYDLINPRNNESVKRQNAVKVFRQIVKQAWYSGEPGIVFIDRMNEDNPTPDVGMFESTNPCGEQPLLPHESCNLGSINLANMVVDGVIDYKKLGYTVNKSVHFLDNVVDVNRYPLPQIEEKTKQNRKIGLGVMGFADMLLKLSIPYSSQEALDIADKVMKFVDNTALQASVGLAEQRGSFPNFAKSIYGKKNPDVPVRNATRTTIAPTGTISIIGGCSSGVEPLFAVSYVRRVMDNDEFFEVNPVFEEVARSNGFYSPEVIKKISHSGTVQGIEEIPLKYRRIFETAHDISPRNHLDIQAAFQRHTNNAVSKTINFSHSATIDDVKEAFMLAYKLRCKGVTIYRDGCRENQVLNIGKTDQKKAASSEPARPVKRDRPRRLNGSTYQMTTGCGPMYVTINEDSQQQFFELFNTVGKAGGCAASQCEAIGRLVSLAWRSGMPPEPIVKQLIGISCHKPAGFGKNKVVSCADAIAQAVRQHLEKNNGCADENLSERSMFGACPECGGVIEHEGGCCVCHSCGYSECA
;
A
#
# COMPACT_ATOMS: atom_id res chain seq x y z
N MET A 1 13.66 7.51 -32.52
CA MET A 1 12.85 8.09 -33.62
C MET A 1 12.54 9.54 -33.29
N LYS A 2 12.63 10.47 -34.25
CA LYS A 2 12.17 11.85 -34.05
C LYS A 2 10.67 11.91 -34.20
N ILE A 3 10.01 12.78 -33.42
CA ILE A 3 8.57 13.00 -33.54
C ILE A 3 8.30 13.52 -34.97
N PRO A 4 7.37 12.92 -35.74
CA PRO A 4 7.03 13.40 -37.08
C PRO A 4 6.48 14.85 -37.03
N ALA A 5 6.77 15.63 -38.08
CA ALA A 5 6.20 16.97 -38.20
C ALA A 5 4.68 16.92 -38.37
N GLY A 6 3.95 17.77 -37.66
CA GLY A 6 2.49 17.86 -37.74
C GLY A 6 1.71 16.97 -36.76
N VAL A 7 2.39 16.23 -35.88
CA VAL A 7 1.74 15.43 -34.82
C VAL A 7 1.18 16.34 -33.73
N THR A 8 -0.01 16.06 -33.26
CA THR A 8 -0.66 16.84 -32.20
C THR A 8 0.12 16.80 -30.90
N ALA A 9 0.50 17.97 -30.38
CA ALA A 9 1.14 18.06 -29.07
C ALA A 9 0.12 17.69 -27.95
N PRO A 10 0.49 16.83 -26.99
CA PRO A 10 -0.41 16.47 -25.90
C PRO A 10 -0.66 17.68 -24.99
N LYS A 11 -1.90 17.83 -24.53
CA LYS A 11 -2.29 18.86 -23.57
C LYS A 11 -2.50 18.24 -22.20
N PHE A 12 -1.64 18.55 -21.24
CA PHE A 12 -1.75 18.11 -19.87
C PHE A 12 -2.02 19.27 -18.92
N ALA A 13 -2.75 19.02 -17.85
CA ALA A 13 -2.93 19.98 -16.76
C ALA A 13 -1.63 20.13 -15.93
N ASP A 14 -1.47 21.23 -15.20
CA ASP A 14 -0.24 21.55 -14.45
C ASP A 14 0.11 20.48 -13.42
N ASN A 15 -0.90 19.89 -12.75
CA ASN A 15 -0.69 18.78 -11.83
C ASN A 15 -0.16 17.52 -12.54
N ALA A 16 -0.63 17.23 -13.75
CA ALA A 16 -0.12 16.13 -14.57
C ALA A 16 1.33 16.40 -15.02
N ILE A 17 1.65 17.63 -15.45
CA ILE A 17 3.03 18.04 -15.79
C ILE A 17 3.95 17.83 -14.58
N SER A 18 3.55 18.32 -13.40
CA SER A 18 4.35 18.15 -12.17
C SER A 18 4.61 16.67 -11.82
N VAL A 19 3.63 15.80 -12.06
CA VAL A 19 3.78 14.35 -11.86
C VAL A 19 4.71 13.75 -12.91
N LEU A 20 4.59 14.15 -14.18
CA LEU A 20 5.45 13.69 -15.27
C LEU A 20 6.91 14.07 -15.03
N GLU A 21 7.21 15.32 -14.70
CA GLU A 21 8.56 15.82 -14.42
C GLU A 21 9.20 15.10 -13.22
N ARG A 22 8.44 14.86 -12.17
CA ARG A 22 8.98 14.21 -10.96
C ARG A 22 9.34 12.75 -11.17
N ARG A 23 8.55 11.99 -11.96
CA ARG A 23 8.59 10.53 -11.95
C ARG A 23 8.77 9.87 -13.31
N TYR A 24 8.41 10.50 -14.43
CA TYR A 24 8.29 9.82 -15.73
C TYR A 24 9.25 10.32 -16.79
N LEU A 25 9.50 11.62 -16.85
CA LEU A 25 10.39 12.19 -17.86
C LEU A 25 11.84 11.79 -17.62
N MET A 26 12.59 11.67 -18.70
CA MET A 26 14.04 11.39 -18.60
C MET A 26 14.76 12.55 -17.94
N LYS A 27 15.77 12.20 -17.13
CA LYS A 27 16.64 13.14 -16.43
C LYS A 27 18.09 12.84 -16.75
N ASP A 28 18.92 13.88 -16.75
CA ASP A 28 20.38 13.75 -16.85
C ASP A 28 21.00 13.28 -15.51
N GLU A 29 22.31 13.16 -15.46
CA GLU A 29 23.06 12.74 -14.26
C GLU A 29 22.93 13.74 -13.10
N ASP A 30 22.61 15.01 -13.40
CA ASP A 30 22.38 16.07 -12.41
C ASP A 30 20.92 16.13 -11.92
N GLY A 31 20.03 15.30 -12.50
CA GLY A 31 18.60 15.23 -12.13
C GLY A 31 17.72 16.23 -12.88
N ASN A 32 18.23 16.97 -13.86
CA ASN A 32 17.44 17.88 -14.68
C ASN A 32 16.60 17.11 -15.71
N VAL A 33 15.38 17.57 -15.97
CA VAL A 33 14.50 16.98 -16.98
C VAL A 33 15.03 17.31 -18.38
N ILE A 34 15.26 16.28 -19.20
CA ILE A 34 15.79 16.37 -20.57
C ILE A 34 14.81 15.85 -21.63
N GLU A 35 13.58 15.54 -21.25
CA GLU A 35 12.54 14.98 -22.10
C GLU A 35 11.25 15.77 -21.92
N THR A 36 10.56 16.12 -22.98
CA THR A 36 9.20 16.66 -22.94
C THR A 36 8.16 15.56 -22.83
N PRO A 37 6.92 15.85 -22.36
CA PRO A 37 5.84 14.86 -22.36
C PRO A 37 5.55 14.25 -23.74
N ALA A 38 5.65 15.03 -24.82
CA ALA A 38 5.48 14.52 -26.17
C ALA A 38 6.59 13.53 -26.57
N GLU A 39 7.83 13.84 -26.25
CA GLU A 39 8.98 12.95 -26.51
C GLU A 39 8.87 11.67 -25.71
N MET A 40 8.42 11.73 -24.44
CA MET A 40 8.14 10.54 -23.63
C MET A 40 7.10 9.64 -24.30
N LEU A 41 5.95 10.19 -24.71
CA LEU A 41 4.90 9.40 -25.35
C LEU A 41 5.38 8.81 -26.68
N TRP A 42 6.17 9.56 -27.45
CA TRP A 42 6.75 9.08 -28.71
C TRP A 42 7.78 7.96 -28.49
N ARG A 43 8.64 8.11 -27.48
CA ARG A 43 9.59 7.07 -27.06
C ARG A 43 8.86 5.77 -26.68
N VAL A 44 7.80 5.89 -25.88
CA VAL A 44 6.97 4.74 -25.47
C VAL A 44 6.33 4.11 -26.70
N ALA A 45 5.63 4.86 -27.53
CA ALA A 45 4.95 4.36 -28.73
C ALA A 45 5.90 3.65 -29.69
N GLY A 46 7.03 4.26 -30.00
CA GLY A 46 8.04 3.70 -30.89
C GLY A 46 8.67 2.42 -30.32
N SER A 47 8.98 2.41 -29.02
CA SER A 47 9.59 1.23 -28.37
C SER A 47 8.64 0.01 -28.34
N ILE A 48 7.34 0.24 -28.29
CA ILE A 48 6.35 -0.85 -28.27
C ILE A 48 6.00 -1.29 -29.69
N ALA A 49 5.93 -0.37 -30.65
CA ALA A 49 5.59 -0.69 -32.03
C ALA A 49 6.60 -1.64 -32.71
N VAL A 50 7.89 -1.57 -32.33
CA VAL A 50 8.94 -2.41 -32.93
C VAL A 50 8.71 -3.91 -32.74
N ALA A 51 7.86 -4.33 -31.80
CA ALA A 51 7.51 -5.73 -31.58
C ALA A 51 6.87 -6.38 -32.82
N ASP A 52 6.19 -5.61 -33.65
CA ASP A 52 5.54 -6.15 -34.87
C ASP A 52 6.53 -6.75 -35.85
N ARG A 53 7.78 -6.28 -35.88
CA ARG A 53 8.86 -6.86 -36.71
C ARG A 53 9.22 -8.29 -36.34
N ILE A 54 8.86 -8.75 -35.15
CA ILE A 54 9.06 -10.16 -34.74
C ILE A 54 8.18 -11.08 -35.58
N TYR A 55 7.02 -10.58 -36.03
CA TYR A 55 5.99 -11.32 -36.74
C TYR A 55 5.93 -11.00 -38.25
N ASP A 56 6.22 -9.75 -38.61
CA ASP A 56 6.25 -9.24 -39.96
C ASP A 56 7.41 -8.24 -40.11
N GLN A 57 8.44 -8.62 -40.90
CA GLN A 57 9.62 -7.79 -41.11
C GLN A 57 9.32 -6.49 -41.86
N ASP A 58 8.25 -6.48 -42.68
CA ASP A 58 7.81 -5.36 -43.50
C ASP A 58 6.73 -4.51 -42.79
N ALA A 59 6.45 -4.77 -41.51
CA ALA A 59 5.46 -4.04 -40.73
C ALA A 59 5.74 -2.54 -40.72
N ASP A 60 4.71 -1.72 -40.92
CA ASP A 60 4.75 -0.27 -40.81
C ASP A 60 4.86 0.20 -39.37
N ILE A 61 6.08 0.17 -38.85
CA ILE A 61 6.39 0.55 -37.46
C ILE A 61 6.12 2.03 -37.20
N GLU A 62 6.33 2.91 -38.18
CA GLU A 62 6.14 4.34 -38.01
C GLU A 62 4.65 4.69 -37.90
N GLY A 63 3.83 4.15 -38.80
CA GLY A 63 2.36 4.31 -38.74
C GLY A 63 1.76 3.68 -37.47
N LEU A 64 2.26 2.52 -37.04
CA LEU A 64 1.82 1.91 -35.79
C LEU A 64 2.22 2.74 -34.58
N ALA A 65 3.48 3.23 -34.51
CA ALA A 65 3.95 4.11 -33.46
C ALA A 65 3.13 5.40 -33.40
N LEU A 66 2.80 5.97 -34.56
CA LEU A 66 1.93 7.16 -34.63
C LEU A 66 0.55 6.87 -34.02
N SER A 67 -0.06 5.74 -34.37
CA SER A 67 -1.37 5.36 -33.81
C SER A 67 -1.35 5.16 -32.30
N PHE A 68 -0.28 4.57 -31.75
CA PHE A 68 -0.08 4.42 -30.31
C PHE A 68 0.17 5.76 -29.61
N TYR A 69 0.96 6.63 -30.25
CA TYR A 69 1.21 7.97 -29.75
C TYR A 69 -0.07 8.80 -29.67
N GLU A 70 -0.85 8.86 -30.75
CA GLU A 70 -2.09 9.63 -30.81
C GLU A 70 -3.09 9.20 -29.74
N MET A 71 -3.23 7.90 -29.53
CA MET A 71 -4.09 7.33 -28.49
C MET A 71 -3.69 7.82 -27.09
N MET A 72 -2.38 7.88 -26.79
CA MET A 72 -1.86 8.38 -25.52
C MET A 72 -1.89 9.92 -25.45
N ALA A 73 -1.53 10.62 -26.52
CA ALA A 73 -1.51 12.08 -26.58
C ALA A 73 -2.92 12.69 -26.44
N ASN A 74 -3.93 12.04 -26.99
CA ASN A 74 -5.34 12.38 -26.81
C ASN A 74 -5.88 11.96 -25.43
N ARG A 75 -5.09 11.23 -24.64
CA ARG A 75 -5.47 10.69 -23.33
C ARG A 75 -6.67 9.73 -23.40
N ASP A 76 -6.84 9.06 -24.53
CA ASP A 76 -7.88 8.04 -24.73
C ASP A 76 -7.49 6.72 -24.05
N PHE A 77 -6.18 6.47 -23.94
CA PHE A 77 -5.58 5.32 -23.26
C PHE A 77 -4.28 5.74 -22.59
N MET A 78 -4.00 5.16 -21.40
CA MET A 78 -2.71 5.26 -20.74
C MET A 78 -2.23 3.88 -20.31
N PRO A 79 -0.99 3.48 -20.67
CA PRO A 79 -0.40 2.27 -20.11
C PRO A 79 0.02 2.50 -18.65
N ASN A 80 0.36 1.43 -17.95
CA ASN A 80 0.82 1.49 -16.58
C ASN A 80 2.09 2.33 -16.40
N SER A 81 2.34 2.78 -15.18
CA SER A 81 3.50 3.61 -14.85
C SER A 81 4.85 2.98 -15.26
N PRO A 82 5.16 1.68 -15.02
CA PRO A 82 6.40 1.10 -15.49
C PRO A 82 6.60 1.20 -17.01
N THR A 83 5.56 1.03 -17.82
CA THR A 83 5.65 1.20 -19.27
C THR A 83 5.99 2.65 -19.65
N LEU A 84 5.30 3.65 -19.09
CA LEU A 84 5.59 5.06 -19.34
C LEU A 84 7.00 5.44 -18.90
N MET A 85 7.48 4.90 -17.79
CA MET A 85 8.79 5.20 -17.22
C MET A 85 9.92 4.52 -17.99
N ASN A 86 9.79 3.25 -18.34
CA ASN A 86 10.93 2.39 -18.70
C ASN A 86 10.97 1.98 -20.18
N ALA A 87 9.89 2.13 -20.96
CA ALA A 87 9.91 1.79 -22.37
C ALA A 87 10.93 2.62 -23.12
N GLY A 88 11.80 1.95 -23.89
CA GLY A 88 12.90 2.60 -24.63
C GLY A 88 14.07 3.06 -23.77
N ARG A 89 14.14 2.65 -22.49
CA ARG A 89 15.29 2.88 -21.59
C ARG A 89 16.01 1.57 -21.28
N ASP A 90 17.23 1.69 -20.74
CA ASP A 90 18.08 0.53 -20.42
C ASP A 90 17.44 -0.46 -19.46
N LEU A 91 16.68 0.03 -18.46
CA LEU A 91 15.99 -0.82 -17.52
C LEU A 91 14.93 -1.70 -18.22
N GLY A 92 14.13 -1.14 -19.12
CA GLY A 92 13.21 -1.83 -20.02
C GLY A 92 12.15 -2.74 -19.37
N GLN A 93 11.98 -2.73 -18.04
CA GLN A 93 10.95 -3.50 -17.34
C GLN A 93 9.62 -2.73 -17.39
N LEU A 94 8.57 -3.34 -17.96
CA LEU A 94 7.31 -2.69 -18.32
C LEU A 94 6.10 -3.21 -17.54
N SER A 95 6.23 -4.36 -16.87
CA SER A 95 5.13 -4.96 -16.10
C SER A 95 4.92 -4.25 -14.76
N ALA A 96 3.66 -4.13 -14.32
CA ALA A 96 3.31 -3.51 -13.05
C ALA A 96 3.14 -4.53 -11.91
N CYS A 97 2.66 -5.73 -12.24
CA CYS A 97 2.15 -6.72 -11.29
C CYS A 97 2.92 -8.02 -11.40
N PHE A 98 3.29 -8.59 -10.25
CA PHE A 98 4.04 -9.83 -10.14
C PHE A 98 3.52 -10.67 -8.99
N VAL A 99 3.52 -12.01 -9.15
CA VAL A 99 3.30 -12.94 -8.05
C VAL A 99 4.49 -13.88 -7.95
N LEU A 100 5.03 -14.03 -6.76
CA LEU A 100 6.17 -14.90 -6.47
C LEU A 100 5.76 -16.02 -5.51
N PRO A 101 6.26 -17.25 -5.70
CA PRO A 101 6.01 -18.35 -4.77
C PRO A 101 6.81 -18.17 -3.47
N VAL A 102 6.21 -18.63 -2.37
CA VAL A 102 6.90 -18.79 -1.08
C VAL A 102 6.64 -20.22 -0.59
N GLU A 103 7.63 -21.09 -0.78
CA GLU A 103 7.57 -22.47 -0.32
C GLU A 103 8.12 -22.57 1.11
N ASP A 104 7.80 -23.68 1.79
CA ASP A 104 8.16 -23.94 3.19
C ASP A 104 9.65 -24.36 3.38
N THR A 105 10.56 -23.61 2.76
CA THR A 105 12.02 -23.79 2.90
C THR A 105 12.73 -22.44 3.02
N MET A 106 13.85 -22.40 3.76
CA MET A 106 14.63 -21.18 3.92
C MET A 106 15.15 -20.67 2.57
N GLU A 107 15.56 -21.58 1.69
CA GLU A 107 16.07 -21.26 0.35
C GLU A 107 14.98 -20.54 -0.47
N SER A 108 13.77 -21.08 -0.51
CA SER A 108 12.67 -20.48 -1.25
C SER A 108 12.24 -19.12 -0.68
N ILE A 109 12.15 -19.01 0.65
CA ILE A 109 11.76 -17.77 1.34
C ILE A 109 12.76 -16.65 1.02
N PHE A 110 14.08 -16.90 1.20
CA PHE A 110 15.09 -15.88 0.94
C PHE A 110 15.33 -15.63 -0.55
N GLU A 111 15.13 -16.61 -1.42
CA GLU A 111 15.12 -16.39 -2.87
C GLU A 111 13.95 -15.46 -3.26
N ALA A 112 12.76 -15.65 -2.68
CA ALA A 112 11.62 -14.74 -2.91
C ALA A 112 11.90 -13.32 -2.40
N VAL A 113 12.60 -13.14 -1.27
CA VAL A 113 13.06 -11.81 -0.79
C VAL A 113 14.00 -11.16 -1.81
N LYS A 114 15.00 -11.90 -2.31
CA LYS A 114 15.93 -11.41 -3.34
C LYS A 114 15.20 -11.03 -4.62
N GLN A 115 14.29 -11.88 -5.11
CA GLN A 115 13.49 -11.64 -6.31
C GLN A 115 12.60 -10.40 -6.15
N THR A 116 12.00 -10.20 -4.96
CA THR A 116 11.25 -9.00 -4.60
C THR A 116 12.09 -7.74 -4.74
N ALA A 117 13.34 -7.77 -4.25
CA ALA A 117 14.26 -6.66 -4.36
C ALA A 117 14.53 -6.26 -5.82
N LEU A 118 14.74 -7.23 -6.70
CA LEU A 118 14.98 -7.00 -8.13
C LEU A 118 13.75 -6.42 -8.84
N ILE A 119 12.54 -6.89 -8.50
CA ILE A 119 11.29 -6.39 -9.04
C ILE A 119 11.03 -4.96 -8.56
N HIS A 120 11.16 -4.68 -7.26
CA HIS A 120 10.93 -3.35 -6.69
C HIS A 120 11.92 -2.31 -7.24
N LYS A 121 13.18 -2.67 -7.47
CA LYS A 121 14.17 -1.82 -8.14
C LYS A 121 13.65 -1.32 -9.49
N SER A 122 12.86 -2.11 -10.19
CA SER A 122 12.29 -1.81 -11.52
C SER A 122 10.90 -1.19 -11.48
N GLY A 123 10.32 -0.97 -10.30
CA GLY A 123 9.03 -0.32 -10.09
C GLY A 123 7.81 -1.25 -10.13
N GLY A 124 8.00 -2.58 -10.11
CA GLY A 124 6.93 -3.56 -10.00
C GLY A 124 6.39 -3.70 -8.58
N GLY A 125 5.14 -4.14 -8.45
CA GLY A 125 4.52 -4.55 -7.18
C GLY A 125 4.41 -6.07 -7.10
N THR A 126 4.65 -6.65 -5.93
CA THR A 126 4.72 -8.10 -5.72
C THR A 126 3.59 -8.61 -4.84
N GLY A 127 3.15 -9.83 -5.09
CA GLY A 127 2.20 -10.54 -4.26
C GLY A 127 2.70 -11.93 -3.90
N PHE A 128 2.32 -12.38 -2.70
CA PHE A 128 2.72 -13.66 -2.13
C PHE A 128 1.55 -14.35 -1.46
N SER A 129 1.50 -15.68 -1.58
CA SER A 129 0.75 -16.51 -0.65
C SER A 129 1.72 -17.11 0.36
N PHE A 130 1.49 -16.88 1.63
CA PHE A 130 2.23 -17.51 2.71
C PHE A 130 1.56 -18.81 3.21
N SER A 131 0.53 -19.26 2.51
CA SER A 131 -0.31 -20.40 2.92
C SER A 131 0.40 -21.74 2.87
N ARG A 132 1.53 -21.84 2.17
CA ARG A 132 2.36 -23.05 2.11
C ARG A 132 3.37 -23.14 3.23
N VAL A 133 3.68 -22.03 3.90
CA VAL A 133 4.62 -21.97 5.03
C VAL A 133 3.99 -22.63 6.25
N ARG A 134 4.68 -23.57 6.88
CA ARG A 134 4.21 -24.25 8.11
C ARG A 134 3.90 -23.26 9.22
N PRO A 135 2.94 -23.58 10.10
CA PRO A 135 2.53 -22.67 11.16
C PRO A 135 3.61 -22.45 12.23
N HIS A 136 3.40 -21.41 13.01
CA HIS A 136 4.17 -21.15 14.23
C HIS A 136 4.12 -22.36 15.17
N ASN A 137 5.25 -22.66 15.81
CA ASN A 137 5.44 -23.81 16.69
C ASN A 137 5.34 -25.20 16.02
N ASP A 138 5.21 -25.32 14.69
CA ASP A 138 5.33 -26.61 14.03
C ASP A 138 6.77 -27.13 14.04
N LEU A 139 6.95 -28.45 14.05
CA LEU A 139 8.23 -29.10 14.21
C LEU A 139 9.12 -28.91 12.95
N VAL A 140 10.36 -28.47 13.16
CA VAL A 140 11.41 -28.42 12.14
C VAL A 140 12.30 -29.64 12.25
N HIS A 141 12.07 -30.65 11.40
CA HIS A 141 12.77 -31.96 11.51
C HIS A 141 14.31 -31.84 11.40
N SER A 142 14.81 -30.91 10.56
CA SER A 142 16.27 -30.75 10.32
C SER A 142 17.03 -30.23 11.54
N THR A 143 16.43 -29.33 12.32
CA THR A 143 17.06 -28.69 13.48
C THR A 143 16.51 -29.20 14.82
N ARG A 144 15.44 -29.99 14.80
CA ARG A 144 14.66 -30.41 15.99
C ARG A 144 14.09 -29.26 16.81
N GLY A 145 14.05 -28.06 16.20
CA GLY A 145 13.43 -26.86 16.76
C GLY A 145 11.99 -26.66 16.30
N VAL A 146 11.46 -25.48 16.54
CA VAL A 146 10.10 -25.08 16.16
C VAL A 146 10.12 -23.97 15.10
N SER A 147 9.09 -23.92 14.28
CA SER A 147 8.89 -22.91 13.25
C SER A 147 8.48 -21.57 13.85
N SER A 148 8.99 -20.48 13.28
CA SER A 148 8.56 -19.12 13.60
C SER A 148 7.26 -18.71 12.89
N GLY A 149 6.80 -19.51 11.92
CA GLY A 149 5.56 -19.27 11.17
C GLY A 149 5.64 -18.17 10.11
N PRO A 150 4.57 -18.01 9.28
CA PRO A 150 4.54 -17.10 8.13
C PRO A 150 4.71 -15.62 8.52
N LEU A 151 4.16 -15.17 9.64
CA LEU A 151 4.19 -13.76 10.05
C LEU A 151 5.62 -13.26 10.32
N SER A 152 6.46 -14.10 10.89
CA SER A 152 7.87 -13.78 11.14
C SER A 152 8.63 -13.55 9.83
N PHE A 153 8.36 -14.38 8.82
CA PHE A 153 8.97 -14.20 7.50
C PHE A 153 8.42 -12.97 6.77
N MET A 154 7.13 -12.66 6.89
CA MET A 154 6.58 -11.41 6.35
C MET A 154 7.34 -10.17 6.84
N SER A 155 7.79 -10.16 8.08
CA SER A 155 8.60 -9.06 8.64
C SER A 155 9.96 -8.89 7.94
N VAL A 156 10.56 -9.97 7.44
CA VAL A 156 11.79 -9.92 6.64
C VAL A 156 11.54 -9.24 5.29
N PHE A 157 10.44 -9.62 4.60
CA PHE A 157 10.04 -8.97 3.35
C PHE A 157 9.73 -7.49 3.55
N ASP A 158 9.06 -7.12 4.65
CA ASP A 158 8.72 -5.73 4.97
C ASP A 158 9.97 -4.88 5.17
N CYS A 159 10.93 -5.37 5.97
CA CYS A 159 12.22 -4.72 6.22
C CYS A 159 13.03 -4.56 4.92
N ALA A 160 13.11 -5.61 4.09
CA ALA A 160 13.78 -5.55 2.80
C ALA A 160 13.14 -4.50 1.88
N THR A 161 11.80 -4.46 1.81
CA THR A 161 11.06 -3.49 0.98
C THR A 161 11.25 -2.06 1.47
N GLU A 162 11.25 -1.81 2.78
CA GLU A 162 11.51 -0.49 3.35
C GLU A 162 12.90 0.03 3.01
N THR A 163 13.91 -0.86 3.04
CA THR A 163 15.30 -0.52 2.71
C THR A 163 15.46 -0.13 1.24
N ILE A 164 14.81 -0.85 0.32
CA ILE A 164 14.90 -0.60 -1.13
C ILE A 164 14.21 0.71 -1.54
N LYS A 165 13.20 1.13 -0.83
CA LYS A 165 12.45 2.38 -1.04
C LYS A 165 13.35 3.63 -1.08
N GLN A 166 14.51 3.61 -0.45
CA GLN A 166 15.43 4.75 -0.41
C GLN A 166 16.21 4.98 -1.72
N GLY A 167 16.25 4.01 -2.64
CA GLY A 167 17.02 4.10 -3.89
C GLY A 167 16.18 4.09 -5.18
N GLY A 168 14.85 3.90 -5.12
CA GLY A 168 13.98 3.76 -6.29
C GLY A 168 13.08 4.96 -6.57
N THR A 169 12.67 5.11 -7.82
CA THR A 169 11.75 6.17 -8.27
C THR A 169 10.30 5.90 -7.86
N ARG A 170 9.94 4.66 -7.50
CA ARG A 170 8.63 4.22 -7.03
C ARG A 170 8.77 3.40 -5.75
N ARG A 171 7.89 3.64 -4.78
CA ARG A 171 7.82 2.84 -3.55
C ARG A 171 7.40 1.40 -3.87
N GLY A 172 8.14 0.41 -3.40
CA GLY A 172 7.73 -0.99 -3.43
C GLY A 172 6.46 -1.23 -2.61
N ALA A 173 5.62 -2.13 -3.07
CA ALA A 173 4.42 -2.56 -2.35
C ALA A 173 4.24 -4.06 -2.50
N ASN A 174 3.79 -4.71 -1.44
CA ASN A 174 3.56 -6.14 -1.38
C ASN A 174 2.08 -6.44 -1.08
N MET A 175 1.60 -7.60 -1.53
CA MET A 175 0.40 -8.26 -1.05
C MET A 175 0.83 -9.52 -0.30
N ALA A 176 0.31 -9.70 0.91
CA ALA A 176 0.38 -10.98 1.59
C ALA A 176 -1.01 -11.59 1.68
N MET A 177 -1.13 -12.83 1.24
CA MET A 177 -2.33 -13.63 1.40
C MET A 177 -2.06 -14.82 2.31
N LEU A 178 -3.04 -15.12 3.16
CA LEU A 178 -3.08 -16.35 3.95
C LEU A 178 -4.47 -16.97 3.79
N ARG A 179 -4.50 -18.29 3.51
CA ARG A 179 -5.75 -19.03 3.45
C ARG A 179 -6.42 -19.04 4.81
N VAL A 180 -7.74 -18.96 4.81
CA VAL A 180 -8.55 -18.92 6.03
C VAL A 180 -8.42 -20.21 6.87
N ASP A 181 -8.10 -21.32 6.22
CA ASP A 181 -7.89 -22.64 6.83
C ASP A 181 -6.44 -22.85 7.37
N HIS A 182 -5.56 -21.84 7.29
CA HIS A 182 -4.21 -21.93 7.86
C HIS A 182 -4.26 -21.83 9.40
N PRO A 183 -3.46 -22.62 10.16
CA PRO A 183 -3.46 -22.59 11.64
C PRO A 183 -3.17 -21.21 12.25
N ASP A 184 -2.33 -20.39 11.62
CA ASP A 184 -1.96 -19.04 12.10
C ASP A 184 -2.92 -17.94 11.64
N ILE A 185 -4.09 -18.29 11.10
CA ILE A 185 -5.01 -17.30 10.51
C ILE A 185 -5.45 -16.22 11.50
N MET A 186 -5.66 -16.57 12.77
CA MET A 186 -6.11 -15.61 13.78
C MET A 186 -5.05 -14.54 14.09
N ASP A 187 -3.79 -14.91 14.05
CA ASP A 187 -2.68 -13.96 14.26
C ASP A 187 -2.46 -13.12 13.02
N PHE A 188 -2.58 -13.71 11.82
CA PHE A 188 -2.54 -12.97 10.56
C PHE A 188 -3.63 -11.89 10.48
N ILE A 189 -4.87 -12.22 10.84
CA ILE A 189 -5.98 -11.25 10.85
C ILE A 189 -5.66 -10.05 11.75
N LYS A 190 -4.99 -10.29 12.89
CA LYS A 190 -4.69 -9.26 13.90
C LYS A 190 -3.36 -8.54 13.69
N VAL A 191 -2.53 -8.97 12.76
CA VAL A 191 -1.14 -8.48 12.64
C VAL A 191 -1.05 -6.96 12.48
N LYS A 192 -2.04 -6.32 11.83
CA LYS A 192 -2.14 -4.87 11.67
C LYS A 192 -3.01 -4.17 12.73
N SER A 193 -3.25 -4.78 13.87
CA SER A 193 -3.83 -4.06 15.02
C SER A 193 -2.90 -2.94 15.51
N ASP A 194 -1.59 -3.10 15.36
CA ASP A 194 -0.62 -2.02 15.39
C ASP A 194 -0.41 -1.51 13.96
N LEU A 195 -0.84 -0.28 13.69
CA LEU A 195 -0.75 0.36 12.38
C LEU A 195 0.69 0.66 11.91
N LYS A 196 1.69 0.39 12.74
CA LYS A 196 3.11 0.59 12.43
C LYS A 196 3.79 -0.67 11.90
N VAL A 197 3.10 -1.82 11.94
CA VAL A 197 3.64 -3.11 11.51
C VAL A 197 3.27 -3.41 10.07
N LEU A 198 4.19 -3.99 9.30
CA LEU A 198 4.01 -4.41 7.91
C LEU A 198 3.49 -3.30 6.98
N ASN A 199 4.08 -2.11 7.07
CA ASN A 199 3.63 -0.92 6.34
C ASN A 199 3.80 -1.00 4.82
N ASN A 200 4.63 -1.92 4.32
CA ASN A 200 4.83 -2.14 2.90
C ASN A 200 3.99 -3.31 2.36
N PHE A 201 3.13 -3.88 3.19
CA PHE A 201 2.17 -4.91 2.81
C PHE A 201 0.74 -4.40 2.82
N ASN A 202 -0.03 -4.76 1.81
CA ASN A 202 -1.46 -4.94 1.91
C ASN A 202 -1.70 -6.41 2.31
N ILE A 203 -2.63 -6.69 3.20
CA ILE A 203 -2.93 -8.05 3.63
C ILE A 203 -4.37 -8.43 3.27
N SER A 204 -4.56 -9.67 2.81
CA SER A 204 -5.88 -10.21 2.49
C SER A 204 -6.02 -11.66 2.96
N VAL A 205 -7.17 -11.99 3.50
CA VAL A 205 -7.52 -13.38 3.82
C VAL A 205 -8.10 -14.02 2.56
N ALA A 206 -7.51 -15.14 2.12
CA ALA A 206 -8.04 -15.95 1.04
C ALA A 206 -9.10 -16.91 1.61
N VAL A 207 -10.37 -16.56 1.43
CA VAL A 207 -11.49 -17.35 1.92
C VAL A 207 -11.99 -18.31 0.84
N THR A 208 -12.41 -19.50 1.28
CA THR A 208 -13.00 -20.54 0.43
C THR A 208 -14.52 -20.48 0.45
N ASP A 209 -15.17 -21.08 -0.55
CA ASP A 209 -16.63 -21.25 -0.54
C ASP A 209 -17.10 -22.09 0.66
N GLU A 210 -16.37 -23.16 1.01
CA GLU A 210 -16.62 -23.98 2.20
C GLU A 210 -16.64 -23.13 3.49
N PHE A 211 -15.66 -22.23 3.66
CA PHE A 211 -15.64 -21.31 4.80
C PHE A 211 -16.86 -20.37 4.81
N MET A 212 -17.23 -19.82 3.65
CA MET A 212 -18.37 -18.90 3.57
C MET A 212 -19.70 -19.61 3.83
N GLU A 213 -19.85 -20.87 3.37
CA GLU A 213 -21.00 -21.73 3.69
C GLU A 213 -21.05 -22.02 5.20
N ALA A 214 -19.91 -22.33 5.82
CA ALA A 214 -19.82 -22.51 7.27
C ALA A 214 -20.14 -21.22 8.06
N VAL A 215 -19.82 -20.03 7.50
CA VAL A 215 -20.25 -18.74 8.10
C VAL A 215 -21.77 -18.56 8.03
N GLU A 216 -22.41 -18.94 6.92
CA GLU A 216 -23.86 -18.82 6.76
C GLU A 216 -24.63 -19.81 7.65
N SER A 217 -24.08 -21.00 7.87
CA SER A 217 -24.71 -22.07 8.71
C SER A 217 -24.29 -22.05 10.18
N ASP A 218 -23.41 -21.13 10.60
CA ASP A 218 -22.80 -21.06 11.96
C ASP A 218 -22.10 -22.37 12.35
N ASP A 219 -21.35 -22.93 11.41
CA ASP A 219 -20.67 -24.21 11.59
C ASP A 219 -19.15 -24.00 11.86
N GLU A 220 -18.47 -25.12 12.11
CA GLU A 220 -17.04 -25.21 12.28
C GLU A 220 -16.37 -25.69 10.99
N TYR A 221 -15.15 -25.22 10.76
CA TYR A 221 -14.28 -25.65 9.67
C TYR A 221 -12.89 -26.04 10.20
N ASP A 222 -12.14 -26.81 9.42
CA ASP A 222 -10.84 -27.33 9.81
C ASP A 222 -9.72 -26.33 9.52
N LEU A 223 -8.78 -26.18 10.47
CA LEU A 223 -7.49 -25.56 10.24
C LEU A 223 -6.50 -26.64 9.83
N ILE A 224 -5.91 -26.49 8.63
CA ILE A 224 -5.10 -27.50 7.96
C ILE A 224 -3.62 -27.09 8.02
N ASN A 225 -2.76 -27.96 8.53
CA ASN A 225 -1.31 -27.77 8.47
C ASN A 225 -0.83 -28.01 7.01
N PRO A 226 -0.25 -27.00 6.33
CA PRO A 226 0.13 -27.14 4.92
C PRO A 226 1.26 -28.15 4.69
N ARG A 227 2.04 -28.50 5.72
CA ARG A 227 3.15 -29.46 5.62
C ARG A 227 2.68 -30.90 5.43
N ASN A 228 1.60 -31.31 6.10
CA ASN A 228 1.12 -32.70 6.10
C ASN A 228 -0.35 -32.87 5.70
N ASN A 229 -1.04 -31.76 5.44
CA ASN A 229 -2.46 -31.71 5.10
C ASN A 229 -3.39 -32.31 6.21
N GLU A 230 -2.94 -32.29 7.46
CA GLU A 230 -3.75 -32.77 8.59
C GLU A 230 -4.51 -31.61 9.24
N SER A 231 -5.73 -31.90 9.69
CA SER A 231 -6.49 -30.98 10.53
C SER A 231 -5.84 -30.87 11.91
N VAL A 232 -5.43 -29.65 12.25
CA VAL A 232 -4.79 -29.35 13.55
C VAL A 232 -5.85 -29.00 14.60
N LYS A 233 -6.92 -28.33 14.15
CA LYS A 233 -7.96 -27.81 15.03
C LYS A 233 -9.20 -27.45 14.20
N ARG A 234 -10.39 -27.64 14.79
CA ARG A 234 -11.64 -27.07 14.25
C ARG A 234 -11.93 -25.71 14.90
N GLN A 235 -12.50 -24.80 14.14
CA GLN A 235 -12.80 -23.46 14.58
C GLN A 235 -14.14 -22.98 14.00
N ASN A 236 -14.93 -22.29 14.80
CA ASN A 236 -16.22 -21.75 14.35
C ASN A 236 -15.99 -20.62 13.34
N ALA A 237 -16.58 -20.76 12.15
CA ALA A 237 -16.39 -19.87 11.02
C ALA A 237 -16.89 -18.44 11.30
N VAL A 238 -18.04 -18.31 11.99
CA VAL A 238 -18.61 -16.99 12.34
C VAL A 238 -17.67 -16.20 13.24
N LYS A 239 -16.97 -16.87 14.19
CA LYS A 239 -16.01 -16.20 15.09
C LYS A 239 -14.80 -15.66 14.31
N VAL A 240 -14.28 -16.42 13.35
CA VAL A 240 -13.15 -16.00 12.49
C VAL A 240 -13.59 -14.87 11.57
N PHE A 241 -14.72 -15.03 10.89
CA PHE A 241 -15.27 -14.00 10.01
C PHE A 241 -15.54 -12.68 10.75
N ARG A 242 -16.11 -12.75 11.96
CA ARG A 242 -16.32 -11.56 12.81
C ARG A 242 -15.00 -10.87 13.16
N GLN A 243 -13.92 -11.63 13.35
CA GLN A 243 -12.61 -11.06 13.63
C GLN A 243 -12.02 -10.37 12.38
N ILE A 244 -12.18 -10.96 11.18
CA ILE A 244 -11.82 -10.31 9.89
C ILE A 244 -12.55 -8.99 9.76
N VAL A 245 -13.88 -9.00 9.90
CA VAL A 245 -14.75 -7.82 9.81
C VAL A 245 -14.34 -6.74 10.82
N LYS A 246 -14.06 -7.13 12.07
CA LYS A 246 -13.65 -6.20 13.14
C LYS A 246 -12.33 -5.51 12.81
N GLN A 247 -11.34 -6.25 12.32
CA GLN A 247 -10.04 -5.65 11.96
C GLN A 247 -10.15 -4.78 10.71
N ALA A 248 -10.88 -5.21 9.70
CA ALA A 248 -11.16 -4.41 8.52
C ALA A 248 -11.88 -3.09 8.89
N TRP A 249 -12.86 -3.13 9.78
CA TRP A 249 -13.52 -1.93 10.32
C TRP A 249 -12.54 -1.00 11.06
N TYR A 250 -11.60 -1.58 11.83
CA TYR A 250 -10.63 -0.84 12.64
C TYR A 250 -9.54 -0.14 11.79
N SER A 251 -8.94 -0.87 10.83
CA SER A 251 -7.74 -0.44 10.10
C SER A 251 -7.88 -0.38 8.57
N GLY A 252 -9.02 -0.84 8.03
CA GLY A 252 -9.19 -1.07 6.59
C GLY A 252 -8.58 -2.39 6.09
N GLU A 253 -7.95 -3.18 6.97
CA GLU A 253 -7.32 -4.46 6.65
C GLU A 253 -7.58 -5.51 7.75
N PRO A 254 -7.59 -6.83 7.38
CA PRO A 254 -7.36 -7.39 6.06
C PRO A 254 -8.52 -7.17 5.09
N GLY A 255 -8.21 -7.15 3.78
CA GLY A 255 -9.19 -7.38 2.73
C GLY A 255 -9.62 -8.86 2.69
N ILE A 256 -10.64 -9.16 1.90
CA ILE A 256 -11.06 -10.53 1.59
C ILE A 256 -10.85 -10.80 0.10
N VAL A 257 -10.32 -11.98 -0.19
CA VAL A 257 -10.23 -12.54 -1.54
C VAL A 257 -10.98 -13.86 -1.56
N PHE A 258 -11.92 -13.99 -2.47
CA PHE A 258 -12.70 -15.23 -2.68
C PHE A 258 -11.90 -16.12 -3.64
N ILE A 259 -11.02 -16.96 -3.09
CA ILE A 259 -10.00 -17.66 -3.85
C ILE A 259 -10.61 -18.70 -4.82
N ASP A 260 -11.71 -19.33 -4.45
CA ASP A 260 -12.39 -20.29 -5.32
C ASP A 260 -13.01 -19.58 -6.52
N ARG A 261 -13.61 -18.38 -6.32
CA ARG A 261 -14.12 -17.53 -7.40
C ARG A 261 -13.03 -17.09 -8.37
N MET A 262 -11.84 -16.76 -7.85
CA MET A 262 -10.70 -16.45 -8.73
C MET A 262 -10.28 -17.64 -9.57
N ASN A 263 -10.27 -18.84 -8.99
CA ASN A 263 -9.86 -20.06 -9.67
C ASN A 263 -10.94 -20.63 -10.60
N GLU A 264 -12.22 -20.39 -10.38
CA GLU A 264 -13.29 -20.70 -11.34
C GLU A 264 -13.04 -20.02 -12.71
N ASP A 265 -12.55 -18.77 -12.68
CA ASP A 265 -12.26 -17.99 -13.88
C ASP A 265 -10.79 -18.11 -14.34
N ASN A 266 -10.02 -19.04 -13.78
CA ASN A 266 -8.64 -19.28 -14.20
C ASN A 266 -8.60 -19.77 -15.65
N PRO A 267 -7.97 -19.02 -16.58
CA PRO A 267 -7.95 -19.44 -17.98
C PRO A 267 -7.04 -20.65 -18.27
N THR A 268 -6.12 -20.96 -17.35
CA THR A 268 -5.11 -22.01 -17.52
C THR A 268 -5.04 -22.94 -16.29
N PRO A 269 -6.14 -23.62 -15.90
CA PRO A 269 -6.19 -24.41 -14.67
C PRO A 269 -5.23 -25.61 -14.67
N ASP A 270 -4.92 -26.17 -15.84
CA ASP A 270 -3.95 -27.27 -15.96
C ASP A 270 -2.48 -26.80 -15.83
N VAL A 271 -2.22 -25.49 -15.83
CA VAL A 271 -0.88 -24.91 -15.62
C VAL A 271 -0.62 -24.64 -14.14
N GLY A 272 -1.67 -24.29 -13.39
CA GLY A 272 -1.60 -24.03 -11.95
C GLY A 272 -2.84 -23.30 -11.42
N MET A 273 -2.87 -23.14 -10.10
CA MET A 273 -3.93 -22.43 -9.37
C MET A 273 -3.46 -21.06 -8.93
N PHE A 274 -4.36 -20.10 -8.89
CA PHE A 274 -4.12 -18.80 -8.29
C PHE A 274 -4.06 -18.94 -6.76
N GLU A 275 -3.02 -18.37 -6.15
CA GLU A 275 -2.82 -18.36 -4.70
C GLU A 275 -2.67 -16.95 -4.15
N SER A 276 -2.39 -15.98 -5.02
CA SER A 276 -2.20 -14.58 -4.67
C SER A 276 -2.52 -13.66 -5.84
N THR A 277 -2.53 -12.36 -5.53
CA THR A 277 -2.67 -11.27 -6.50
C THR A 277 -1.52 -10.28 -6.33
N ASN A 278 -1.44 -9.29 -7.22
CA ASN A 278 -0.63 -8.09 -7.01
C ASN A 278 -1.13 -7.25 -5.81
N PRO A 279 -0.40 -6.19 -5.37
CA PRO A 279 -0.75 -5.41 -4.17
C PRO A 279 -2.15 -4.79 -4.15
N CYS A 280 -2.72 -4.48 -5.30
CA CYS A 280 -4.05 -3.85 -5.41
C CYS A 280 -5.20 -4.84 -5.63
N GLY A 281 -4.90 -6.13 -5.79
CA GLY A 281 -5.90 -7.19 -5.86
C GLY A 281 -6.53 -7.42 -7.24
N GLU A 282 -6.22 -6.62 -8.26
CA GLU A 282 -6.83 -6.72 -9.60
C GLU A 282 -6.24 -7.80 -10.49
N GLN A 283 -5.05 -8.35 -10.16
CA GLN A 283 -4.35 -9.33 -10.98
C GLN A 283 -4.11 -10.65 -10.23
N PRO A 284 -5.04 -11.61 -10.30
CA PRO A 284 -4.76 -12.99 -9.96
C PRO A 284 -3.72 -13.55 -10.95
N LEU A 285 -2.58 -14.01 -10.43
CA LEU A 285 -1.48 -14.52 -11.23
C LEU A 285 -0.98 -15.84 -10.65
N LEU A 286 -0.47 -16.70 -11.54
CA LEU A 286 0.26 -17.89 -11.12
C LEU A 286 1.65 -17.50 -10.59
N PRO A 287 2.29 -18.38 -9.80
CA PRO A 287 3.66 -18.15 -9.37
C PRO A 287 4.62 -17.88 -10.54
N HIS A 288 5.44 -16.83 -10.41
CA HIS A 288 6.33 -16.30 -11.44
C HIS A 288 5.62 -15.74 -12.68
N GLU A 289 4.36 -15.38 -12.59
CA GLU A 289 3.73 -14.59 -13.65
C GLU A 289 3.86 -13.09 -13.38
N SER A 290 3.84 -12.31 -14.45
CA SER A 290 3.68 -10.87 -14.42
C SER A 290 2.61 -10.42 -15.41
N CYS A 291 2.09 -9.20 -15.19
CA CYS A 291 1.13 -8.59 -16.09
C CYS A 291 1.44 -7.13 -16.33
N ASN A 292 1.33 -6.70 -17.58
CA ASN A 292 1.29 -5.30 -17.96
C ASN A 292 -0.15 -4.81 -18.05
N LEU A 293 -0.35 -3.54 -17.71
CA LEU A 293 -1.68 -2.95 -17.60
C LEU A 293 -1.80 -1.70 -18.47
N GLY A 294 -3.03 -1.39 -18.85
CA GLY A 294 -3.37 -0.11 -19.45
C GLY A 294 -4.86 0.19 -19.24
N SER A 295 -5.24 1.45 -19.26
CA SER A 295 -6.61 1.86 -18.98
C SER A 295 -7.13 2.87 -19.99
N ILE A 296 -8.32 2.61 -20.51
CA ILE A 296 -9.07 3.48 -21.43
C ILE A 296 -9.75 4.56 -20.60
N ASN A 297 -9.64 5.80 -21.02
CA ASN A 297 -10.32 6.92 -20.41
C ASN A 297 -11.76 7.04 -20.93
N LEU A 298 -12.70 6.52 -20.16
CA LEU A 298 -14.12 6.53 -20.51
C LEU A 298 -14.71 7.95 -20.64
N ALA A 299 -14.16 8.94 -19.93
CA ALA A 299 -14.59 10.32 -20.05
C ALA A 299 -14.44 10.88 -21.49
N ASN A 300 -13.44 10.39 -22.22
CA ASN A 300 -13.18 10.77 -23.60
C ASN A 300 -14.02 9.98 -24.63
N MET A 301 -14.76 8.98 -24.16
CA MET A 301 -15.66 8.17 -24.99
C MET A 301 -17.09 8.73 -25.02
N VAL A 302 -17.33 9.88 -24.40
CA VAL A 302 -18.62 10.59 -24.46
C VAL A 302 -18.49 11.80 -25.37
N VAL A 303 -19.31 11.82 -26.41
CA VAL A 303 -19.41 12.92 -27.39
C VAL A 303 -20.87 13.35 -27.44
N ASP A 304 -21.14 14.64 -27.28
CA ASP A 304 -22.49 15.23 -27.31
C ASP A 304 -23.51 14.50 -26.41
N GLY A 305 -23.06 14.08 -25.22
CA GLY A 305 -23.92 13.42 -24.23
C GLY A 305 -24.27 11.96 -24.54
N VAL A 306 -23.59 11.33 -25.51
CA VAL A 306 -23.75 9.90 -25.85
C VAL A 306 -22.43 9.18 -25.89
N ILE A 307 -22.45 7.86 -25.63
CA ILE A 307 -21.22 7.02 -25.67
C ILE A 307 -20.89 6.71 -27.13
N ASP A 308 -19.68 7.10 -27.56
CA ASP A 308 -19.14 6.75 -28.87
C ASP A 308 -18.51 5.34 -28.84
N TYR A 309 -19.32 4.32 -29.10
CA TYR A 309 -18.87 2.92 -29.16
C TYR A 309 -17.91 2.64 -30.33
N LYS A 310 -17.93 3.47 -31.39
CA LYS A 310 -16.99 3.32 -32.52
C LYS A 310 -15.57 3.72 -32.05
N LYS A 311 -15.46 4.87 -31.43
CA LYS A 311 -14.20 5.33 -30.83
C LYS A 311 -13.71 4.37 -29.75
N LEU A 312 -14.59 3.92 -28.84
CA LEU A 312 -14.29 2.95 -27.81
C LEU A 312 -13.76 1.65 -28.41
N GLY A 313 -14.42 1.09 -29.42
CA GLY A 313 -14.00 -0.13 -30.08
C GLY A 313 -12.64 -0.01 -30.77
N TYR A 314 -12.36 1.10 -31.45
CA TYR A 314 -11.06 1.41 -32.02
C TYR A 314 -9.98 1.44 -30.93
N THR A 315 -10.24 2.16 -29.82
CA THR A 315 -9.30 2.29 -28.72
C THR A 315 -9.02 0.94 -28.06
N VAL A 316 -10.05 0.09 -27.83
CA VAL A 316 -9.87 -1.28 -27.29
C VAL A 316 -8.96 -2.10 -28.19
N ASN A 317 -9.21 -2.16 -29.51
CA ASN A 317 -8.40 -2.93 -30.45
C ASN A 317 -6.93 -2.49 -30.42
N LYS A 318 -6.66 -1.19 -30.47
CA LYS A 318 -5.31 -0.65 -30.44
C LYS A 318 -4.63 -0.89 -29.08
N SER A 319 -5.39 -0.82 -27.98
CA SER A 319 -4.86 -1.08 -26.65
C SER A 319 -4.47 -2.55 -26.43
N VAL A 320 -5.26 -3.50 -26.93
CA VAL A 320 -4.91 -4.94 -26.89
C VAL A 320 -3.65 -5.20 -27.68
N HIS A 321 -3.53 -4.64 -28.88
CA HIS A 321 -2.32 -4.72 -29.70
C HIS A 321 -1.10 -4.13 -28.96
N PHE A 322 -1.23 -2.94 -28.42
CA PHE A 322 -0.19 -2.29 -27.61
C PHE A 322 0.28 -3.18 -26.45
N LEU A 323 -0.67 -3.72 -25.67
CA LEU A 323 -0.36 -4.52 -24.48
C LEU A 323 0.22 -5.90 -24.85
N ASP A 324 -0.21 -6.52 -25.98
CA ASP A 324 0.43 -7.75 -26.49
C ASP A 324 1.88 -7.49 -26.91
N ASN A 325 2.16 -6.38 -27.58
CA ASN A 325 3.51 -5.96 -27.95
C ASN A 325 4.40 -5.72 -26.72
N VAL A 326 3.84 -5.16 -25.64
CA VAL A 326 4.59 -4.98 -24.39
C VAL A 326 5.13 -6.30 -23.86
N VAL A 327 4.39 -7.43 -23.98
CA VAL A 327 4.87 -8.76 -23.56
C VAL A 327 6.15 -9.16 -24.28
N ASP A 328 6.32 -8.78 -25.54
CA ASP A 328 7.46 -9.14 -26.35
C ASP A 328 8.69 -8.27 -26.11
N VAL A 329 8.51 -6.95 -25.94
CA VAL A 329 9.62 -5.99 -25.76
C VAL A 329 10.03 -5.81 -24.31
N ASN A 330 9.28 -6.34 -23.35
CA ASN A 330 9.55 -6.22 -21.94
C ASN A 330 10.86 -6.92 -21.55
N ARG A 331 11.72 -6.26 -20.80
CA ARG A 331 12.91 -6.84 -20.17
C ARG A 331 12.53 -7.33 -18.78
N TYR A 332 12.34 -8.61 -18.65
CA TYR A 332 11.92 -9.22 -17.40
C TYR A 332 13.06 -9.27 -16.37
N PRO A 333 12.77 -8.99 -15.09
CA PRO A 333 13.81 -8.99 -14.05
C PRO A 333 14.35 -10.39 -13.73
N LEU A 334 13.62 -11.46 -14.10
CA LEU A 334 13.94 -12.85 -13.83
C LEU A 334 13.56 -13.74 -15.02
N PRO A 335 14.42 -14.72 -15.41
CA PRO A 335 14.12 -15.64 -16.52
C PRO A 335 12.84 -16.45 -16.34
N GLN A 336 12.53 -16.87 -15.11
CA GLN A 336 11.31 -17.63 -14.80
C GLN A 336 10.05 -16.80 -15.05
N ILE A 337 10.12 -15.48 -14.75
CA ILE A 337 8.99 -14.57 -15.02
C ILE A 337 8.82 -14.38 -16.53
N GLU A 338 9.91 -14.24 -17.28
CA GLU A 338 9.86 -14.14 -18.73
C GLU A 338 9.18 -15.36 -19.35
N GLU A 339 9.65 -16.55 -18.97
CA GLU A 339 9.11 -17.80 -19.47
C GLU A 339 7.60 -17.92 -19.18
N LYS A 340 7.19 -17.79 -17.91
CA LYS A 340 5.79 -17.94 -17.50
C LYS A 340 4.89 -16.88 -18.12
N THR A 341 5.33 -15.63 -18.19
CA THR A 341 4.54 -14.55 -18.78
C THR A 341 4.37 -14.76 -20.27
N LYS A 342 5.42 -15.16 -21.01
CA LYS A 342 5.34 -15.45 -22.45
C LYS A 342 4.51 -16.70 -22.76
N GLN A 343 4.50 -17.70 -21.85
CA GLN A 343 3.68 -18.92 -22.02
C GLN A 343 2.18 -18.65 -21.97
N ASN A 344 1.72 -17.68 -21.17
CA ASN A 344 0.29 -17.36 -21.00
C ASN A 344 -0.11 -16.02 -21.64
N ARG A 345 0.83 -15.13 -21.93
CA ARG A 345 0.61 -13.81 -22.55
C ARG A 345 -0.55 -13.03 -21.93
N LYS A 346 -0.65 -13.03 -20.60
CA LYS A 346 -1.69 -12.29 -19.88
C LYS A 346 -1.47 -10.79 -20.04
N ILE A 347 -2.52 -10.06 -20.39
CA ILE A 347 -2.58 -8.60 -20.41
C ILE A 347 -3.75 -8.11 -19.56
N GLY A 348 -3.69 -6.87 -19.12
CA GLY A 348 -4.72 -6.27 -18.28
C GLY A 348 -5.20 -4.92 -18.84
N LEU A 349 -6.11 -4.94 -19.80
CA LEU A 349 -6.80 -3.76 -20.27
C LEU A 349 -7.96 -3.42 -19.35
N GLY A 350 -7.95 -2.21 -18.79
CA GLY A 350 -9.01 -1.71 -17.94
C GLY A 350 -9.58 -0.38 -18.41
N VAL A 351 -10.32 0.23 -17.51
CA VAL A 351 -10.93 1.57 -17.74
C VAL A 351 -10.60 2.50 -16.57
N MET A 352 -10.62 3.79 -16.85
CA MET A 352 -10.57 4.89 -15.87
C MET A 352 -11.55 5.98 -16.32
N GLY A 353 -11.86 6.95 -15.47
CA GLY A 353 -12.76 8.03 -15.82
C GLY A 353 -14.23 7.62 -15.88
N PHE A 354 -14.64 6.54 -15.18
CA PHE A 354 -16.03 6.11 -15.17
C PHE A 354 -16.95 7.14 -14.50
N ALA A 355 -16.55 7.71 -13.37
CA ALA A 355 -17.33 8.77 -12.74
C ALA A 355 -17.49 9.98 -13.66
N ASP A 356 -16.42 10.41 -14.33
CA ASP A 356 -16.50 11.53 -15.28
C ASP A 356 -17.36 11.20 -16.51
N MET A 357 -17.36 9.94 -16.98
CA MET A 357 -18.30 9.49 -18.03
C MET A 357 -19.74 9.71 -17.57
N LEU A 358 -20.07 9.26 -16.35
CA LEU A 358 -21.42 9.41 -15.80
C LEU A 358 -21.82 10.90 -15.64
N LEU A 359 -20.89 11.75 -15.17
CA LEU A 359 -21.13 13.19 -15.08
C LEU A 359 -21.45 13.82 -16.44
N LYS A 360 -20.68 13.47 -17.48
CA LYS A 360 -20.93 13.95 -18.85
C LYS A 360 -22.27 13.45 -19.43
N LEU A 361 -22.72 12.29 -18.99
CA LEU A 361 -24.03 11.74 -19.32
C LEU A 361 -25.15 12.29 -18.42
N SER A 362 -24.81 13.09 -17.38
CA SER A 362 -25.75 13.58 -16.36
C SER A 362 -26.45 12.49 -15.56
N ILE A 363 -25.73 11.39 -15.26
CA ILE A 363 -26.24 10.20 -14.57
C ILE A 363 -25.63 10.13 -13.17
N PRO A 364 -26.45 9.99 -12.11
CA PRO A 364 -25.95 9.76 -10.75
C PRO A 364 -25.23 8.41 -10.63
N TYR A 365 -24.10 8.39 -9.94
CA TYR A 365 -23.30 7.17 -9.76
C TYR A 365 -24.07 6.05 -9.04
N SER A 366 -24.94 6.40 -8.09
CA SER A 366 -25.74 5.46 -7.29
C SER A 366 -27.03 4.97 -7.99
N SER A 367 -27.26 5.36 -9.26
CA SER A 367 -28.48 5.03 -10.01
C SER A 367 -28.44 3.66 -10.67
N GLN A 368 -29.61 3.09 -10.97
CA GLN A 368 -29.73 1.87 -11.77
C GLN A 368 -29.15 2.08 -13.20
N GLU A 369 -29.32 3.27 -13.75
CA GLU A 369 -28.80 3.61 -15.07
C GLU A 369 -27.25 3.55 -15.11
N ALA A 370 -26.58 3.96 -14.03
CA ALA A 370 -25.13 3.82 -13.91
C ALA A 370 -24.70 2.34 -13.89
N LEU A 371 -25.46 1.48 -13.22
CA LEU A 371 -25.21 0.04 -13.22
C LEU A 371 -25.36 -0.57 -14.61
N ASP A 372 -26.42 -0.20 -15.33
CA ASP A 372 -26.69 -0.67 -16.69
C ASP A 372 -25.60 -0.22 -17.66
N ILE A 373 -25.08 1.01 -17.49
CA ILE A 373 -23.96 1.52 -18.28
C ILE A 373 -22.67 0.78 -17.94
N ALA A 374 -22.38 0.54 -16.67
CA ALA A 374 -21.20 -0.19 -16.24
C ALA A 374 -21.15 -1.59 -16.86
N ASP A 375 -22.26 -2.32 -16.77
CA ASP A 375 -22.43 -3.65 -17.38
C ASP A 375 -22.25 -3.60 -18.90
N LYS A 376 -22.96 -2.70 -19.57
CA LYS A 376 -22.96 -2.57 -21.03
C LYS A 376 -21.61 -2.15 -21.60
N VAL A 377 -20.95 -1.18 -20.97
CA VAL A 377 -19.63 -0.69 -21.40
C VAL A 377 -18.58 -1.77 -21.20
N MET A 378 -18.54 -2.41 -20.01
CA MET A 378 -17.52 -3.43 -19.76
C MET A 378 -17.71 -4.69 -20.60
N LYS A 379 -18.97 -5.11 -20.83
CA LYS A 379 -19.30 -6.18 -21.77
C LYS A 379 -18.82 -5.87 -23.19
N PHE A 380 -18.99 -4.62 -23.64
CA PHE A 380 -18.49 -4.20 -24.95
C PHE A 380 -16.97 -4.24 -25.01
N VAL A 381 -16.28 -3.74 -23.96
CA VAL A 381 -14.80 -3.76 -23.85
C VAL A 381 -14.28 -5.21 -23.89
N ASP A 382 -14.84 -6.11 -23.09
CA ASP A 382 -14.38 -7.51 -23.01
C ASP A 382 -14.58 -8.26 -24.33
N ASN A 383 -15.77 -8.13 -24.94
CA ASN A 383 -16.06 -8.75 -26.25
C ASN A 383 -15.12 -8.22 -27.34
N THR A 384 -14.89 -6.90 -27.38
CA THR A 384 -13.99 -6.30 -28.37
C THR A 384 -12.54 -6.70 -28.13
N ALA A 385 -12.11 -6.78 -26.87
CA ALA A 385 -10.77 -7.24 -26.50
C ALA A 385 -10.55 -8.71 -26.86
N LEU A 386 -11.58 -9.57 -26.72
CA LEU A 386 -11.52 -10.95 -27.17
C LEU A 386 -11.35 -11.03 -28.69
N GLN A 387 -12.15 -10.28 -29.45
CA GLN A 387 -12.04 -10.23 -30.90
C GLN A 387 -10.66 -9.73 -31.36
N ALA A 388 -10.13 -8.69 -30.72
CA ALA A 388 -8.77 -8.21 -31.00
C ALA A 388 -7.72 -9.28 -30.71
N SER A 389 -7.85 -10.01 -29.60
CA SER A 389 -6.93 -11.10 -29.24
C SER A 389 -7.02 -12.29 -30.20
N VAL A 390 -8.21 -12.61 -30.74
CA VAL A 390 -8.39 -13.61 -31.79
C VAL A 390 -7.71 -13.15 -33.08
N GLY A 391 -7.96 -11.92 -33.54
CA GLY A 391 -7.31 -11.39 -34.75
C GLY A 391 -5.78 -11.34 -34.66
N LEU A 392 -5.22 -11.03 -33.47
CA LEU A 392 -3.78 -11.14 -33.23
C LEU A 392 -3.31 -12.60 -33.26
N ALA A 393 -4.08 -13.54 -32.74
CA ALA A 393 -3.72 -14.95 -32.76
C ALA A 393 -3.73 -15.55 -34.19
N GLU A 394 -4.62 -15.10 -35.04
CA GLU A 394 -4.64 -15.49 -36.47
C GLU A 394 -3.36 -15.04 -37.19
N GLN A 395 -2.80 -13.90 -36.81
CA GLN A 395 -1.60 -13.33 -37.41
C GLN A 395 -0.29 -13.86 -36.78
N ARG A 396 -0.28 -14.10 -35.46
CA ARG A 396 0.91 -14.29 -34.64
C ARG A 396 0.95 -15.63 -33.91
N GLY A 397 -0.10 -16.44 -34.04
CA GLY A 397 -0.31 -17.67 -33.27
C GLY A 397 -0.89 -17.40 -31.87
N SER A 398 -1.51 -18.44 -31.32
CA SER A 398 -2.04 -18.44 -29.94
C SER A 398 -0.93 -18.36 -28.90
N PHE A 399 -1.29 -18.05 -27.64
CA PHE A 399 -0.35 -18.18 -26.54
C PHE A 399 0.09 -19.65 -26.35
N PRO A 400 1.35 -19.94 -25.95
CA PRO A 400 1.89 -21.30 -25.93
C PRO A 400 1.08 -22.32 -25.11
N ASN A 401 0.50 -21.92 -23.98
CA ASN A 401 -0.34 -22.79 -23.15
C ASN A 401 -1.80 -22.89 -23.63
N PHE A 402 -2.14 -22.41 -24.83
CA PHE A 402 -3.52 -22.39 -25.35
C PHE A 402 -4.22 -23.76 -25.26
N ALA A 403 -3.56 -24.84 -25.68
CA ALA A 403 -4.13 -26.18 -25.63
C ALA A 403 -4.48 -26.66 -24.20
N LYS A 404 -3.80 -26.12 -23.16
CA LYS A 404 -4.05 -26.41 -21.74
C LYS A 404 -5.06 -25.45 -21.11
N SER A 405 -5.55 -24.48 -21.89
CA SER A 405 -6.48 -23.46 -21.41
C SER A 405 -7.93 -23.88 -21.57
N ILE A 406 -8.81 -23.14 -20.87
CA ILE A 406 -10.27 -23.29 -21.07
C ILE A 406 -10.68 -22.97 -22.51
N TYR A 407 -9.96 -22.09 -23.21
CA TYR A 407 -10.24 -21.72 -24.61
C TYR A 407 -9.93 -22.88 -25.55
N GLY A 408 -8.72 -23.44 -25.48
CA GLY A 408 -8.32 -24.56 -26.33
C GLY A 408 -9.12 -25.83 -26.10
N LYS A 409 -9.56 -26.05 -24.83
CA LYS A 409 -10.45 -27.18 -24.49
C LYS A 409 -11.87 -26.99 -25.03
N LYS A 410 -12.39 -25.75 -24.95
CA LYS A 410 -13.77 -25.44 -25.34
C LYS A 410 -13.93 -25.28 -26.87
N ASN A 411 -13.00 -24.55 -27.49
CA ASN A 411 -13.04 -24.21 -28.91
C ASN A 411 -11.62 -24.24 -29.49
N PRO A 412 -11.05 -25.43 -29.80
CA PRO A 412 -9.66 -25.56 -30.25
C PRO A 412 -9.40 -24.85 -31.60
N ASP A 413 -10.43 -24.64 -32.41
CA ASP A 413 -10.33 -24.02 -33.75
C ASP A 413 -10.36 -22.47 -33.68
N VAL A 414 -10.64 -21.87 -32.51
CA VAL A 414 -10.67 -20.41 -32.34
C VAL A 414 -9.42 -19.99 -31.57
N PRO A 415 -8.37 -19.54 -32.29
CA PRO A 415 -7.12 -19.17 -31.64
C PRO A 415 -7.31 -17.91 -30.78
N VAL A 416 -6.64 -17.86 -29.63
CA VAL A 416 -6.62 -16.69 -28.74
C VAL A 416 -5.18 -16.33 -28.40
N ARG A 417 -4.81 -15.05 -28.51
CA ARG A 417 -3.44 -14.58 -28.30
C ARG A 417 -3.09 -14.41 -26.82
N ASN A 418 -4.05 -14.04 -25.99
CA ASN A 418 -3.85 -13.64 -24.59
C ASN A 418 -4.77 -14.45 -23.67
N ALA A 419 -4.21 -15.13 -22.67
CA ALA A 419 -4.97 -15.95 -21.74
C ALA A 419 -5.96 -15.12 -20.90
N THR A 420 -5.58 -13.89 -20.48
CA THR A 420 -6.50 -12.87 -19.94
C THR A 420 -6.31 -11.58 -20.69
N ARG A 421 -7.36 -10.74 -20.74
CA ARG A 421 -7.35 -9.48 -21.48
C ARG A 421 -7.77 -8.29 -20.62
N THR A 422 -8.74 -8.48 -19.72
CA THR A 422 -9.38 -7.39 -19.01
C THR A 422 -9.12 -7.40 -17.50
N THR A 423 -8.98 -6.20 -16.90
CA THR A 423 -8.78 -5.96 -15.46
C THR A 423 -9.26 -4.56 -15.11
N ILE A 424 -9.65 -4.30 -13.87
CA ILE A 424 -9.87 -2.92 -13.40
C ILE A 424 -8.81 -2.59 -12.36
N ALA A 425 -7.82 -1.80 -12.79
CA ALA A 425 -6.75 -1.29 -11.95
C ALA A 425 -7.17 0.01 -11.22
N PRO A 426 -6.50 0.37 -10.10
CA PRO A 426 -6.80 1.61 -9.37
C PRO A 426 -6.51 2.89 -10.17
N THR A 427 -5.57 2.86 -11.10
CA THR A 427 -5.15 3.97 -11.98
C THR A 427 -4.75 5.28 -11.28
N GLY A 428 -4.37 5.26 -10.00
CA GLY A 428 -4.18 6.44 -9.18
C GLY A 428 -3.29 7.55 -9.79
N THR A 429 -2.19 7.19 -10.46
CA THR A 429 -1.29 8.17 -11.09
C THR A 429 -1.62 8.41 -12.56
N ILE A 430 -1.95 7.35 -13.31
CA ILE A 430 -2.21 7.50 -14.74
C ILE A 430 -3.54 8.22 -15.02
N SER A 431 -4.49 8.20 -14.08
CA SER A 431 -5.71 9.01 -14.19
C SER A 431 -5.44 10.51 -14.03
N ILE A 432 -4.45 10.91 -13.19
CA ILE A 432 -4.00 12.30 -13.11
C ILE A 432 -3.41 12.73 -14.46
N ILE A 433 -2.58 11.89 -15.08
CA ILE A 433 -2.02 12.14 -16.41
C ILE A 433 -3.14 12.19 -17.46
N GLY A 434 -4.09 11.25 -17.39
CA GLY A 434 -5.25 11.16 -18.26
C GLY A 434 -6.28 12.29 -18.07
N GLY A 435 -6.20 13.03 -16.94
CA GLY A 435 -7.13 14.11 -16.61
C GLY A 435 -8.54 13.60 -16.33
N CYS A 436 -8.68 12.49 -15.60
CA CYS A 436 -9.97 11.88 -15.29
C CYS A 436 -9.96 11.20 -13.90
N SER A 437 -11.14 10.74 -13.45
CA SER A 437 -11.30 9.98 -12.21
C SER A 437 -10.61 8.62 -12.27
N SER A 438 -10.22 8.09 -11.11
CA SER A 438 -9.47 6.84 -11.00
C SER A 438 -10.36 5.63 -11.21
N GLY A 439 -10.00 4.75 -12.15
CA GLY A 439 -10.67 3.47 -12.40
C GLY A 439 -12.18 3.61 -12.53
N VAL A 440 -12.87 2.83 -11.71
CA VAL A 440 -14.32 2.85 -11.57
C VAL A 440 -14.77 3.45 -10.23
N GLU A 441 -13.88 4.17 -9.56
CA GLU A 441 -14.21 4.87 -8.33
C GLU A 441 -15.13 6.07 -8.60
N PRO A 442 -16.04 6.43 -7.66
CA PRO A 442 -16.76 7.69 -7.72
C PRO A 442 -15.85 8.88 -7.47
N LEU A 443 -16.34 10.07 -7.63
CA LEU A 443 -15.62 11.28 -7.22
C LEU A 443 -15.30 11.21 -5.71
N PHE A 444 -14.07 11.49 -5.34
CA PHE A 444 -13.71 11.60 -3.92
C PHE A 444 -14.26 12.91 -3.32
N ALA A 445 -14.12 14.01 -4.05
CA ALA A 445 -14.65 15.32 -3.69
C ALA A 445 -14.94 16.11 -4.98
N VAL A 446 -15.92 17.01 -4.95
CA VAL A 446 -16.27 17.91 -6.06
C VAL A 446 -15.32 19.11 -6.12
N SER A 447 -14.84 19.55 -4.98
CA SER A 447 -13.80 20.57 -4.84
C SER A 447 -12.94 20.28 -3.61
N TYR A 448 -11.67 20.64 -3.69
CA TYR A 448 -10.71 20.50 -2.57
C TYR A 448 -9.83 21.74 -2.46
N VAL A 449 -9.33 21.98 -1.26
CA VAL A 449 -8.43 23.09 -0.96
C VAL A 449 -6.99 22.65 -1.16
N ARG A 450 -6.27 23.32 -2.04
CA ARG A 450 -4.83 23.17 -2.20
C ARG A 450 -4.13 24.34 -1.51
N ARG A 451 -3.34 24.06 -0.48
CA ARG A 451 -2.49 25.07 0.17
C ARG A 451 -1.16 25.17 -0.58
N VAL A 452 -0.81 26.36 -1.02
CA VAL A 452 0.49 26.70 -1.62
C VAL A 452 1.22 27.63 -0.65
N MET A 453 2.50 27.89 -0.87
CA MET A 453 3.36 28.73 -0.03
C MET A 453 2.60 30.00 0.45
N ASP A 454 2.82 30.37 1.73
CA ASP A 454 2.23 31.55 2.42
C ASP A 454 0.76 31.44 2.85
N ASN A 455 0.21 30.22 3.02
CA ASN A 455 -1.16 29.97 3.47
C ASN A 455 -2.27 30.42 2.49
N ASP A 456 -1.96 30.73 1.25
CA ASP A 456 -2.97 30.99 0.23
C ASP A 456 -3.72 29.70 -0.12
N GLU A 457 -5.06 29.74 0.01
CA GLU A 457 -5.94 28.61 -0.30
C GLU A 457 -6.42 28.73 -1.77
N PHE A 458 -5.98 27.77 -2.60
CA PHE A 458 -6.50 27.62 -3.95
C PHE A 458 -7.55 26.52 -3.96
N PHE A 459 -8.70 26.83 -4.55
CA PHE A 459 -9.79 25.89 -4.72
C PHE A 459 -9.67 25.21 -6.07
N GLU A 460 -9.37 23.91 -6.08
CA GLU A 460 -9.48 23.09 -7.29
C GLU A 460 -10.89 22.52 -7.37
N VAL A 461 -11.58 22.78 -8.47
CA VAL A 461 -12.98 22.39 -8.72
C VAL A 461 -13.00 21.38 -9.86
N ASN A 462 -13.84 20.34 -9.75
CA ASN A 462 -14.05 19.42 -10.86
C ASN A 462 -14.53 20.20 -12.11
N PRO A 463 -13.85 20.06 -13.27
CA PRO A 463 -14.14 20.86 -14.46
C PRO A 463 -15.58 20.70 -14.99
N VAL A 464 -16.12 19.46 -14.90
CA VAL A 464 -17.51 19.20 -15.34
C VAL A 464 -18.50 19.88 -14.40
N PHE A 465 -18.24 19.88 -13.09
CA PHE A 465 -19.07 20.61 -12.13
C PHE A 465 -19.03 22.11 -12.41
N GLU A 466 -17.84 22.68 -12.63
CA GLU A 466 -17.69 24.10 -12.91
C GLU A 466 -18.47 24.51 -14.17
N GLU A 467 -18.35 23.75 -15.25
CA GLU A 467 -19.08 23.97 -16.49
C GLU A 467 -20.60 23.92 -16.28
N VAL A 468 -21.09 22.88 -15.61
CA VAL A 468 -22.50 22.69 -15.28
C VAL A 468 -23.03 23.82 -14.39
N ALA A 469 -22.26 24.19 -13.35
CA ALA A 469 -22.64 25.21 -12.40
C ALA A 469 -22.75 26.62 -13.07
N ARG A 470 -21.78 26.96 -13.93
CA ARG A 470 -21.79 28.21 -14.70
C ARG A 470 -22.95 28.25 -15.70
N SER A 471 -23.14 27.15 -16.44
CA SER A 471 -24.22 27.10 -17.47
C SER A 471 -25.63 27.13 -16.88
N ASN A 472 -25.79 26.74 -15.62
CA ASN A 472 -27.08 26.66 -14.92
C ASN A 472 -27.25 27.73 -13.82
N GLY A 473 -26.32 28.69 -13.71
CA GLY A 473 -26.47 29.90 -12.90
C GLY A 473 -26.34 29.73 -11.38
N PHE A 474 -25.76 28.59 -10.87
CA PHE A 474 -25.52 28.39 -9.45
C PHE A 474 -24.03 28.41 -9.07
N TYR A 475 -23.13 28.79 -9.97
CA TYR A 475 -21.74 29.02 -9.69
C TYR A 475 -21.51 30.32 -8.91
N SER A 476 -21.00 30.26 -7.69
CA SER A 476 -20.54 31.45 -6.96
C SER A 476 -19.33 31.10 -6.09
N PRO A 477 -18.47 32.08 -5.72
CA PRO A 477 -17.35 31.84 -4.81
C PRO A 477 -17.81 31.26 -3.48
N GLU A 478 -18.98 31.66 -2.96
CA GLU A 478 -19.55 31.17 -1.70
C GLU A 478 -19.92 29.69 -1.80
N VAL A 479 -20.54 29.27 -2.91
CA VAL A 479 -20.88 27.86 -3.18
C VAL A 479 -19.61 27.03 -3.26
N ILE A 480 -18.59 27.48 -4.02
CA ILE A 480 -17.31 26.77 -4.11
C ILE A 480 -16.63 26.64 -2.75
N LYS A 481 -16.64 27.72 -1.95
CA LYS A 481 -16.09 27.68 -0.60
C LYS A 481 -16.83 26.66 0.30
N LYS A 482 -18.16 26.60 0.24
CA LYS A 482 -18.95 25.59 0.97
C LYS A 482 -18.57 24.18 0.55
N ILE A 483 -18.51 23.91 -0.75
CA ILE A 483 -18.11 22.60 -1.29
C ILE A 483 -16.69 22.20 -0.84
N SER A 484 -15.75 23.14 -0.92
CA SER A 484 -14.34 22.86 -0.56
C SER A 484 -14.15 22.53 0.91
N HIS A 485 -15.02 23.04 1.79
CA HIS A 485 -14.99 22.70 3.22
C HIS A 485 -15.70 21.38 3.55
N SER A 486 -16.79 21.07 2.84
CA SER A 486 -17.55 19.83 3.06
C SER A 486 -17.05 18.66 2.20
N GLY A 487 -16.38 18.96 1.07
CA GLY A 487 -16.00 18.00 0.03
C GLY A 487 -17.15 17.49 -0.84
N THR A 488 -18.41 17.78 -0.45
CA THR A 488 -19.61 17.31 -1.11
C THR A 488 -20.55 18.47 -1.45
N VAL A 489 -21.42 18.25 -2.41
CA VAL A 489 -22.52 19.17 -2.76
C VAL A 489 -23.79 18.92 -1.95
N GLN A 490 -23.81 17.86 -1.13
CA GLN A 490 -24.98 17.52 -0.33
C GLN A 490 -25.23 18.57 0.76
N GLY A 491 -26.50 18.91 0.99
CA GLY A 491 -26.88 19.93 2.00
C GLY A 491 -26.65 21.38 1.57
N ILE A 492 -26.13 21.67 0.37
CA ILE A 492 -25.96 23.01 -0.16
C ILE A 492 -27.22 23.41 -0.95
N GLU A 493 -28.09 24.22 -0.34
CA GLU A 493 -29.41 24.54 -0.89
C GLU A 493 -29.38 25.33 -2.22
N GLU A 494 -28.32 26.13 -2.42
CA GLU A 494 -28.07 26.89 -3.62
C GLU A 494 -27.86 26.00 -4.87
N ILE A 495 -27.51 24.73 -4.66
CA ILE A 495 -27.37 23.76 -5.75
C ILE A 495 -28.70 23.01 -5.94
N PRO A 496 -29.32 23.03 -7.10
CA PRO A 496 -30.56 22.31 -7.35
C PRO A 496 -30.41 20.78 -7.08
N LEU A 497 -31.44 20.15 -6.52
CA LEU A 497 -31.43 18.74 -6.10
C LEU A 497 -30.99 17.80 -7.23
N LYS A 498 -31.37 18.09 -8.49
CA LYS A 498 -30.92 17.31 -9.66
C LYS A 498 -29.40 17.22 -9.72
N TYR A 499 -28.69 18.33 -9.54
CA TYR A 499 -27.24 18.37 -9.64
C TYR A 499 -26.57 17.82 -8.38
N ARG A 500 -27.18 17.99 -7.20
CA ARG A 500 -26.67 17.31 -5.98
C ARG A 500 -26.63 15.79 -6.14
N ARG A 501 -27.63 15.20 -6.82
CA ARG A 501 -27.65 13.77 -7.13
C ARG A 501 -26.60 13.35 -8.16
N ILE A 502 -26.33 14.18 -9.18
CA ILE A 502 -25.33 13.87 -10.22
C ILE A 502 -23.90 13.91 -9.65
N PHE A 503 -23.62 14.90 -8.79
CA PHE A 503 -22.27 15.11 -8.22
C PHE A 503 -22.10 14.46 -6.84
N GLU A 504 -22.64 13.25 -6.66
CA GLU A 504 -22.40 12.43 -5.46
C GLU A 504 -20.91 12.09 -5.32
N THR A 505 -20.40 12.15 -4.08
CA THR A 505 -19.03 11.77 -3.76
C THR A 505 -18.98 10.39 -3.11
N ALA A 506 -17.77 9.84 -2.95
CA ALA A 506 -17.56 8.50 -2.40
C ALA A 506 -18.23 8.27 -1.02
N HIS A 507 -18.35 9.33 -0.21
CA HIS A 507 -18.99 9.26 1.11
C HIS A 507 -20.50 9.48 1.08
N ASP A 508 -21.04 9.99 -0.02
CA ASP A 508 -22.49 10.16 -0.21
C ASP A 508 -23.15 8.86 -0.71
N ILE A 509 -22.35 7.97 -1.30
CA ILE A 509 -22.79 6.73 -1.93
C ILE A 509 -22.84 5.60 -0.89
N SER A 510 -23.92 4.81 -0.89
CA SER A 510 -24.04 3.68 0.03
C SER A 510 -23.04 2.57 -0.27
N PRO A 511 -22.55 1.82 0.74
CA PRO A 511 -21.67 0.67 0.53
C PRO A 511 -22.25 -0.36 -0.45
N ARG A 512 -23.58 -0.54 -0.46
CA ARG A 512 -24.26 -1.40 -1.42
C ARG A 512 -24.04 -0.93 -2.86
N ASN A 513 -24.22 0.37 -3.14
CA ASN A 513 -24.07 0.89 -4.49
C ASN A 513 -22.61 0.81 -4.98
N HIS A 514 -21.64 0.98 -4.08
CA HIS A 514 -20.24 0.70 -4.38
C HIS A 514 -20.03 -0.75 -4.84
N LEU A 515 -20.62 -1.71 -4.14
CA LEU A 515 -20.52 -3.14 -4.46
C LEU A 515 -21.28 -3.51 -5.73
N ASP A 516 -22.46 -2.95 -5.95
CA ASP A 516 -23.25 -3.19 -7.17
C ASP A 516 -22.48 -2.75 -8.42
N ILE A 517 -21.81 -1.58 -8.39
CA ILE A 517 -20.91 -1.11 -9.47
C ILE A 517 -19.71 -2.06 -9.62
N GLN A 518 -19.05 -2.46 -8.53
CA GLN A 518 -17.94 -3.41 -8.59
C GLN A 518 -18.36 -4.72 -9.25
N ALA A 519 -19.50 -5.27 -8.87
CA ALA A 519 -20.05 -6.50 -9.42
C ALA A 519 -20.44 -6.35 -10.89
N ALA A 520 -20.98 -5.18 -11.30
CA ALA A 520 -21.30 -4.92 -12.69
C ALA A 520 -20.05 -4.98 -13.59
N PHE A 521 -18.94 -4.41 -13.14
CA PHE A 521 -17.67 -4.51 -13.85
C PHE A 521 -17.07 -5.92 -13.78
N GLN A 522 -17.14 -6.60 -12.60
CA GLN A 522 -16.56 -7.93 -12.41
C GLN A 522 -17.18 -8.99 -13.35
N ARG A 523 -18.47 -8.90 -13.66
CA ARG A 523 -19.14 -9.84 -14.58
C ARG A 523 -18.50 -9.93 -15.97
N HIS A 524 -17.79 -8.88 -16.39
CA HIS A 524 -17.16 -8.76 -17.70
C HIS A 524 -15.65 -8.50 -17.60
N THR A 525 -15.03 -8.85 -16.47
CA THR A 525 -13.59 -8.69 -16.26
C THR A 525 -12.95 -10.06 -16.04
N ASN A 526 -11.99 -10.44 -16.89
CA ASN A 526 -11.32 -11.75 -16.81
C ASN A 526 -10.53 -11.88 -15.49
N ASN A 527 -9.76 -10.86 -15.12
CA ASN A 527 -9.02 -10.80 -13.86
C ASN A 527 -9.95 -10.31 -12.73
N ALA A 528 -9.51 -9.37 -11.90
CA ALA A 528 -10.33 -8.84 -10.83
C ALA A 528 -10.52 -7.32 -10.94
N VAL A 529 -11.36 -6.78 -10.06
CA VAL A 529 -11.71 -5.36 -9.99
C VAL A 529 -11.14 -4.78 -8.70
N SER A 530 -10.20 -3.85 -8.81
CA SER A 530 -9.73 -3.06 -7.68
C SER A 530 -10.70 -1.90 -7.45
N LYS A 531 -11.45 -1.99 -6.37
CA LYS A 531 -12.38 -0.95 -5.93
C LYS A 531 -12.46 -0.90 -4.41
N THR A 532 -12.49 0.33 -3.88
CA THR A 532 -12.66 0.58 -2.45
C THR A 532 -14.13 0.79 -2.12
N ILE A 533 -14.62 0.10 -1.11
CA ILE A 533 -15.93 0.36 -0.51
C ILE A 533 -15.72 1.39 0.61
N ASN A 534 -16.19 2.62 0.36
CA ASN A 534 -16.01 3.71 1.31
C ASN A 534 -17.13 3.72 2.34
N PHE A 535 -16.76 3.78 3.62
CA PHE A 535 -17.66 3.89 4.75
C PHE A 535 -17.48 5.22 5.46
N SER A 536 -18.58 5.79 5.96
CA SER A 536 -18.54 6.95 6.83
C SER A 536 -17.88 6.61 8.16
N HIS A 537 -17.43 7.64 8.90
CA HIS A 537 -16.88 7.46 10.26
C HIS A 537 -17.87 6.76 11.22
N SER A 538 -19.17 6.98 11.04
CA SER A 538 -20.24 6.39 11.88
C SER A 538 -20.59 4.95 11.54
N ALA A 539 -20.02 4.36 10.48
CA ALA A 539 -20.31 2.99 10.08
C ALA A 539 -19.96 1.99 11.19
N THR A 540 -20.80 1.01 11.37
CA THR A 540 -20.69 -0.04 12.38
C THR A 540 -19.90 -1.25 11.86
N ILE A 541 -19.56 -2.17 12.76
CA ILE A 541 -18.96 -3.46 12.39
C ILE A 541 -19.94 -4.30 11.57
N ASP A 542 -21.24 -4.20 11.86
CA ASP A 542 -22.29 -4.95 11.15
C ASP A 542 -22.46 -4.43 9.71
N ASP A 543 -22.30 -3.14 9.45
CA ASP A 543 -22.31 -2.59 8.08
C ASP A 543 -21.17 -3.19 7.23
N VAL A 544 -19.98 -3.37 7.81
CA VAL A 544 -18.84 -4.02 7.13
C VAL A 544 -19.12 -5.52 6.92
N LYS A 545 -19.71 -6.18 7.91
CA LYS A 545 -20.15 -7.58 7.79
C LYS A 545 -21.11 -7.77 6.62
N GLU A 546 -22.14 -6.92 6.53
CA GLU A 546 -23.12 -6.97 5.44
C GLU A 546 -22.46 -6.74 4.07
N ALA A 547 -21.52 -5.79 3.99
CA ALA A 547 -20.78 -5.55 2.76
C ALA A 547 -19.95 -6.75 2.31
N PHE A 548 -19.25 -7.42 3.21
CA PHE A 548 -18.46 -8.61 2.88
C PHE A 548 -19.33 -9.79 2.43
N MET A 549 -20.46 -10.02 3.11
CA MET A 549 -21.45 -11.04 2.72
C MET A 549 -22.10 -10.70 1.37
N LEU A 550 -22.38 -9.42 1.12
CA LEU A 550 -22.94 -8.97 -0.16
C LEU A 550 -21.94 -9.15 -1.30
N ALA A 551 -20.65 -8.82 -1.09
CA ALA A 551 -19.59 -9.02 -2.08
C ALA A 551 -19.50 -10.51 -2.50
N TYR A 552 -19.58 -11.44 -1.53
CA TYR A 552 -19.65 -12.86 -1.80
C TYR A 552 -20.86 -13.24 -2.66
N LYS A 553 -22.07 -12.79 -2.29
CA LYS A 553 -23.31 -13.06 -3.02
C LYS A 553 -23.31 -12.47 -4.43
N LEU A 554 -22.70 -11.31 -4.62
CA LEU A 554 -22.56 -10.65 -5.92
C LEU A 554 -21.42 -11.23 -6.79
N ARG A 555 -20.75 -12.30 -6.30
CA ARG A 555 -19.65 -13.00 -7.01
C ARG A 555 -18.44 -12.10 -7.31
N CYS A 556 -18.16 -11.11 -6.47
CA CYS A 556 -16.91 -10.38 -6.53
C CYS A 556 -15.73 -11.34 -6.25
N LYS A 557 -14.57 -11.10 -6.84
CA LYS A 557 -13.34 -11.88 -6.60
C LYS A 557 -12.57 -11.43 -5.36
N GLY A 558 -12.82 -10.22 -4.91
CA GLY A 558 -12.24 -9.67 -3.70
C GLY A 558 -12.95 -8.38 -3.29
N VAL A 559 -12.70 -7.93 -2.08
CA VAL A 559 -13.27 -6.71 -1.54
C VAL A 559 -12.31 -6.05 -0.56
N THR A 560 -12.15 -4.75 -0.72
CA THR A 560 -11.38 -3.88 0.19
C THR A 560 -12.28 -2.76 0.67
N ILE A 561 -12.21 -2.46 1.96
CA ILE A 561 -12.99 -1.37 2.55
C ILE A 561 -12.07 -0.25 3.03
N TYR A 562 -12.63 0.94 3.13
CA TYR A 562 -12.01 2.06 3.80
C TYR A 562 -13.05 2.81 4.62
N ARG A 563 -12.85 2.91 5.94
CA ARG A 563 -13.71 3.71 6.82
C ARG A 563 -13.03 5.03 7.14
N ASP A 564 -13.75 6.14 6.98
CA ASP A 564 -13.24 7.47 7.30
C ASP A 564 -12.69 7.53 8.72
N GLY A 565 -11.45 8.00 8.87
CA GLY A 565 -10.76 8.10 10.16
C GLY A 565 -10.13 6.82 10.70
N CYS A 566 -10.12 5.69 9.94
CA CYS A 566 -9.46 4.45 10.37
C CYS A 566 -7.92 4.50 10.30
N ARG A 567 -7.34 5.50 9.63
CA ARG A 567 -5.89 5.74 9.57
C ARG A 567 -5.57 7.19 9.87
N GLU A 568 -4.48 7.45 10.62
CA GLU A 568 -4.05 8.80 11.00
C GLU A 568 -3.61 9.67 9.79
N ASN A 569 -3.00 9.04 8.77
CA ASN A 569 -2.57 9.70 7.54
C ASN A 569 -3.49 9.31 6.38
N GLN A 570 -4.50 10.10 6.13
CA GLN A 570 -5.35 9.97 4.94
C GLN A 570 -4.66 10.58 3.72
N VAL A 571 -4.61 9.84 2.61
CA VAL A 571 -3.99 10.29 1.34
C VAL A 571 -4.81 11.43 0.72
N LEU A 572 -6.12 11.46 0.95
CA LEU A 572 -7.04 12.49 0.49
C LEU A 572 -7.83 13.03 1.70
N ASN A 573 -7.72 14.32 1.97
CA ASN A 573 -8.43 14.99 3.06
C ASN A 573 -9.46 15.97 2.50
N ILE A 574 -10.70 15.86 2.96
CA ILE A 574 -11.74 16.88 2.78
C ILE A 574 -11.55 17.89 3.88
N GLY A 575 -11.53 19.18 3.57
CA GLY A 575 -11.34 20.41 4.38
C GLY A 575 -11.55 20.46 5.91
N LYS A 576 -11.78 19.32 6.58
CA LYS A 576 -11.99 19.23 8.04
C LYS A 576 -10.71 19.16 8.89
N THR A 577 -9.54 19.31 8.30
CA THR A 577 -8.26 19.19 9.02
C THR A 577 -7.93 20.34 9.96
N ASP A 578 -8.72 21.42 9.98
CA ASP A 578 -8.36 22.61 10.75
C ASP A 578 -8.93 22.68 12.19
N GLN A 579 -9.92 21.87 12.53
CA GLN A 579 -10.44 21.89 13.92
C GLN A 579 -9.73 20.92 14.88
N LYS A 580 -8.96 19.95 14.36
CA LYS A 580 -8.11 19.08 15.21
C LYS A 580 -6.63 19.45 15.22
N LYS A 581 -6.16 20.27 14.26
CA LYS A 581 -4.77 20.77 14.27
C LYS A 581 -4.52 21.98 15.19
N ALA A 582 -5.53 22.56 15.78
CA ALA A 582 -5.34 23.51 16.88
C ALA A 582 -4.95 22.82 18.21
N ALA A 583 -4.93 21.47 18.27
CA ALA A 583 -4.49 20.67 19.40
C ALA A 583 -3.42 19.62 19.08
N SER A 584 -2.96 19.50 17.83
CA SER A 584 -1.75 18.76 17.45
C SER A 584 -0.95 19.63 16.50
N SER A 585 -0.11 20.53 17.08
CA SER A 585 1.06 20.99 16.37
C SER A 585 1.77 19.76 15.80
N GLU A 586 2.09 19.73 14.49
CA GLU A 586 3.25 18.95 14.05
C GLU A 586 4.31 19.17 15.10
N PRO A 587 4.99 18.14 15.62
CA PRO A 587 6.15 18.41 16.42
C PRO A 587 7.03 19.25 15.52
N ALA A 588 7.12 20.54 15.81
CA ALA A 588 8.09 21.41 15.19
C ALA A 588 9.37 20.61 15.22
N ARG A 589 10.05 20.46 14.08
CA ARG A 589 11.40 19.85 14.07
C ARG A 589 12.08 20.45 15.28
N PRO A 590 12.54 19.64 16.27
CA PRO A 590 12.97 20.19 17.53
C PRO A 590 14.08 21.19 17.24
N VAL A 591 13.74 22.48 17.34
CA VAL A 591 14.70 23.54 17.12
C VAL A 591 15.51 23.61 18.40
N LYS A 592 16.75 23.16 18.29
CA LYS A 592 17.70 23.21 19.41
C LYS A 592 17.79 24.65 19.95
N ARG A 593 17.36 24.87 21.22
CA ARG A 593 17.48 26.15 21.88
C ARG A 593 18.95 26.59 21.98
N ASP A 594 19.25 27.85 21.66
CA ASP A 594 20.57 28.40 21.80
C ASP A 594 20.99 28.47 23.27
N ARG A 595 22.27 28.15 23.54
CA ARG A 595 22.78 28.13 24.90
C ARG A 595 23.01 29.54 25.45
N PRO A 596 22.34 29.93 26.56
CA PRO A 596 22.64 31.18 27.27
C PRO A 596 24.09 31.17 27.77
N ARG A 597 24.67 32.37 27.93
CA ARG A 597 26.02 32.48 28.48
C ARG A 597 26.13 32.00 29.92
N ARG A 598 25.04 32.09 30.70
CA ARG A 598 24.95 31.65 32.12
C ARG A 598 23.73 30.78 32.32
N LEU A 599 23.90 29.65 32.99
CA LEU A 599 22.84 28.75 33.45
C LEU A 599 23.04 28.49 34.95
N ASN A 600 21.98 28.22 35.69
CA ASN A 600 22.03 27.75 37.07
C ASN A 600 21.87 26.24 37.08
N GLY A 601 22.48 25.52 38.05
CA GLY A 601 22.36 24.09 38.13
C GLY A 601 22.81 23.50 39.45
N SER A 602 22.55 22.22 39.62
CA SER A 602 22.95 21.41 40.75
C SER A 602 23.84 20.26 40.33
N THR A 603 24.84 19.95 41.16
CA THR A 603 25.72 18.77 40.92
C THR A 603 25.43 17.71 41.96
N TYR A 604 25.20 16.48 41.49
CA TYR A 604 24.95 15.27 42.28
C TYR A 604 26.16 14.36 42.23
N GLN A 605 26.59 13.86 43.42
CA GLN A 605 27.62 12.86 43.52
C GLN A 605 26.95 11.48 43.61
N MET A 606 27.24 10.60 42.66
CA MET A 606 26.72 9.24 42.58
C MET A 606 27.86 8.27 42.75
N THR A 607 27.66 7.15 43.50
CA THR A 607 28.64 6.09 43.65
C THR A 607 28.39 5.04 42.58
N THR A 608 29.39 4.78 41.74
CA THR A 608 29.34 3.73 40.70
C THR A 608 30.45 2.72 40.85
N GLY A 609 30.33 1.55 40.25
CA GLY A 609 31.41 0.51 40.26
C GLY A 609 32.68 0.98 39.54
N CYS A 610 32.64 2.06 38.78
CA CYS A 610 33.79 2.68 38.12
C CYS A 610 34.40 3.85 38.93
N GLY A 611 33.87 4.13 40.14
CA GLY A 611 34.28 5.22 41.00
C GLY A 611 33.18 6.29 41.18
N PRO A 612 33.48 7.39 41.90
CA PRO A 612 32.52 8.48 42.08
C PRO A 612 32.22 9.16 40.73
N MET A 613 30.95 9.38 40.48
CA MET A 613 30.45 10.11 39.32
C MET A 613 29.81 11.43 39.79
N TYR A 614 30.10 12.49 39.10
CA TYR A 614 29.47 13.80 39.31
C TYR A 614 28.57 14.12 38.15
N VAL A 615 27.28 14.33 38.42
CA VAL A 615 26.27 14.66 37.41
C VAL A 615 25.79 16.07 37.67
N THR A 616 26.08 16.99 36.76
CA THR A 616 25.65 18.40 36.83
C THR A 616 24.46 18.61 35.91
N ILE A 617 23.36 19.06 36.44
CA ILE A 617 22.11 19.37 35.72
C ILE A 617 21.91 20.86 35.77
N ASN A 618 21.86 21.51 34.62
CA ASN A 618 21.63 22.94 34.46
C ASN A 618 20.25 23.23 33.92
N GLU A 619 19.64 24.29 34.45
CA GLU A 619 18.30 24.79 34.10
C GLU A 619 18.40 26.21 33.53
N ASP A 620 17.44 26.56 32.68
CA ASP A 620 17.29 27.90 32.15
C ASP A 620 16.61 28.87 33.15
N SER A 621 16.41 30.11 32.74
CA SER A 621 15.76 31.14 33.57
C SER A 621 14.30 30.84 33.93
N GLN A 622 13.66 29.85 33.24
CA GLN A 622 12.32 29.37 33.50
C GLN A 622 12.31 28.05 34.29
N GLN A 623 13.44 27.67 34.90
CA GLN A 623 13.63 26.40 35.61
C GLN A 623 13.36 25.16 34.77
N GLN A 624 13.55 25.26 33.46
CA GLN A 624 13.44 24.10 32.55
C GLN A 624 14.82 23.45 32.37
N PHE A 625 14.85 22.14 32.38
CA PHE A 625 16.06 21.36 32.09
C PHE A 625 16.69 21.78 30.78
N PHE A 626 17.99 22.03 30.77
CA PHE A 626 18.68 22.58 29.61
C PHE A 626 19.89 21.74 29.16
N GLU A 627 20.78 21.37 30.10
CA GLU A 627 21.98 20.59 29.80
C GLU A 627 22.40 19.71 30.96
N LEU A 628 23.05 18.59 30.66
CA LEU A 628 23.61 17.64 31.60
C LEU A 628 25.07 17.40 31.29
N PHE A 629 25.93 17.57 32.29
CA PHE A 629 27.33 17.16 32.27
C PHE A 629 27.57 16.06 33.30
N ASN A 630 28.43 15.12 32.98
CA ASN A 630 28.83 14.09 33.93
C ASN A 630 30.32 13.80 33.82
N THR A 631 30.92 13.47 34.95
CA THR A 631 32.33 13.13 35.03
C THR A 631 32.50 11.88 35.95
N VAL A 632 33.17 10.86 35.43
CA VAL A 632 33.41 9.60 36.14
C VAL A 632 34.90 9.31 36.23
N GLY A 633 35.44 9.11 37.45
CA GLY A 633 36.81 8.65 37.69
C GLY A 633 37.90 9.58 37.13
N LYS A 634 39.09 9.02 36.80
CA LYS A 634 40.18 9.71 36.13
C LYS A 634 39.86 9.87 34.66
N ALA A 635 40.30 10.97 34.05
CA ALA A 635 40.06 11.27 32.63
C ALA A 635 40.55 10.13 31.71
N GLY A 636 39.69 9.75 30.73
CA GLY A 636 39.97 8.70 29.75
C GLY A 636 39.35 7.34 30.10
N GLY A 637 39.16 6.50 29.08
CA GLY A 637 38.58 5.15 29.19
C GLY A 637 37.14 5.01 28.71
N CYS A 638 36.70 3.78 28.50
CA CYS A 638 35.38 3.47 27.91
C CYS A 638 34.22 4.01 28.75
N ALA A 639 34.27 3.95 30.06
CA ALA A 639 33.22 4.45 30.94
C ALA A 639 33.05 5.98 30.81
N ALA A 640 34.16 6.71 30.79
CA ALA A 640 34.10 8.20 30.65
C ALA A 640 33.53 8.62 29.32
N SER A 641 33.95 7.98 28.21
CA SER A 641 33.46 8.29 26.86
C SER A 641 31.95 7.99 26.69
N GLN A 642 31.49 6.86 27.23
CA GLN A 642 30.07 6.49 27.20
C GLN A 642 29.23 7.47 28.05
N CYS A 643 29.68 7.84 29.21
CA CYS A 643 29.03 8.83 30.08
C CYS A 643 28.94 10.18 29.36
N GLU A 644 30.03 10.66 28.75
CA GLU A 644 30.03 11.90 27.99
C GLU A 644 29.05 11.85 26.81
N ALA A 645 28.97 10.74 26.07
CA ALA A 645 28.00 10.54 24.98
C ALA A 645 26.57 10.65 25.50
N ILE A 646 26.23 9.99 26.61
CA ILE A 646 24.91 10.09 27.26
C ILE A 646 24.62 11.53 27.65
N GLY A 647 25.54 12.24 28.30
CA GLY A 647 25.37 13.63 28.70
C GLY A 647 25.09 14.58 27.53
N ARG A 648 25.79 14.39 26.41
CA ARG A 648 25.58 15.15 25.16
C ARG A 648 24.22 14.87 24.53
N LEU A 649 23.79 13.62 24.49
CA LEU A 649 22.47 13.23 23.94
C LEU A 649 21.32 13.74 24.82
N VAL A 650 21.43 13.63 26.14
CA VAL A 650 20.44 14.17 27.07
C VAL A 650 20.33 15.69 26.94
N SER A 651 21.48 16.38 26.89
CA SER A 651 21.50 17.85 26.67
C SER A 651 20.86 18.26 25.35
N LEU A 652 21.11 17.50 24.28
CA LEU A 652 20.47 17.74 22.99
C LEU A 652 18.96 17.53 23.06
N ALA A 653 18.50 16.46 23.71
CA ALA A 653 17.08 16.15 23.88
C ALA A 653 16.35 17.26 24.68
N TRP A 654 16.89 17.70 25.80
CA TRP A 654 16.29 18.78 26.60
C TRP A 654 16.28 20.12 25.87
N ARG A 655 17.36 20.49 25.18
CA ARG A 655 17.43 21.68 24.33
C ARG A 655 16.48 21.62 23.14
N SER A 656 16.08 20.45 22.73
CA SER A 656 15.09 20.21 21.67
C SER A 656 13.65 20.09 22.20
N GLY A 657 13.44 20.36 23.51
CA GLY A 657 12.09 20.41 24.12
C GLY A 657 11.59 19.07 24.66
N MET A 658 12.42 18.02 24.74
CA MET A 658 12.01 16.76 25.35
C MET A 658 11.97 16.92 26.90
N PRO A 659 10.90 16.48 27.58
CA PRO A 659 10.83 16.49 29.05
C PRO A 659 11.78 15.47 29.67
N PRO A 660 12.18 15.60 30.96
CA PRO A 660 13.18 14.71 31.59
C PRO A 660 12.66 13.30 31.89
N GLU A 661 11.37 13.10 32.16
CA GLU A 661 10.80 11.83 32.59
C GLU A 661 10.98 10.68 31.55
N PRO A 662 10.75 10.88 30.24
CA PRO A 662 11.05 9.87 29.23
C PRO A 662 12.53 9.47 29.22
N ILE A 663 13.45 10.40 29.48
CA ILE A 663 14.89 10.13 29.51
C ILE A 663 15.25 9.26 30.70
N VAL A 664 14.72 9.60 31.88
CA VAL A 664 14.88 8.79 33.11
C VAL A 664 14.40 7.37 32.83
N LYS A 665 13.22 7.20 32.21
CA LYS A 665 12.65 5.87 31.88
C LYS A 665 13.54 5.05 30.98
N GLN A 666 14.30 5.67 30.08
CA GLN A 666 15.20 4.94 29.16
C GLN A 666 16.53 4.55 29.81
N LEU A 667 17.01 5.29 30.80
CA LEU A 667 18.33 5.08 31.40
C LEU A 667 18.29 4.31 32.71
N ILE A 668 17.17 4.36 33.46
CA ILE A 668 17.03 3.68 34.75
C ILE A 668 17.06 2.16 34.57
N GLY A 669 17.77 1.44 35.44
CA GLY A 669 17.83 -0.01 35.43
C GLY A 669 18.79 -0.62 34.39
N ILE A 670 19.42 0.17 33.50
CA ILE A 670 20.47 -0.33 32.61
C ILE A 670 21.61 -0.86 33.48
N SER A 671 21.90 -2.15 33.40
CA SER A 671 22.93 -2.81 34.22
C SER A 671 24.28 -2.93 33.49
N CYS A 672 25.37 -3.00 34.28
CA CYS A 672 26.71 -3.29 33.80
C CYS A 672 27.36 -4.35 34.70
N HIS A 673 28.53 -4.85 34.30
CA HIS A 673 29.29 -5.89 35.04
C HIS A 673 29.88 -5.44 36.42
N LYS A 674 29.72 -4.14 36.78
CA LYS A 674 30.23 -3.58 38.07
C LYS A 674 29.15 -2.73 38.75
N PRO A 675 28.07 -3.31 39.29
CA PRO A 675 27.11 -2.59 40.10
C PRO A 675 27.75 -2.11 41.44
N ALA A 676 27.22 -1.03 42.02
CA ALA A 676 27.66 -0.46 43.28
C ALA A 676 26.49 -0.25 44.23
N GLY A 677 26.73 -0.41 45.56
CA GLY A 677 25.73 -0.17 46.60
C GLY A 677 24.77 -1.33 46.84
N PHE A 678 23.94 -1.24 47.89
CA PHE A 678 22.97 -2.25 48.30
C PHE A 678 21.61 -1.60 48.61
N GLY A 679 20.52 -2.33 48.45
CA GLY A 679 19.18 -1.89 48.80
C GLY A 679 18.72 -0.69 47.95
N LYS A 680 18.02 0.24 48.54
CA LYS A 680 17.42 1.42 47.85
C LYS A 680 18.45 2.36 47.19
N ASN A 681 19.73 2.26 47.54
CA ASN A 681 20.84 3.04 46.98
C ASN A 681 21.71 2.27 46.00
N LYS A 682 21.25 1.12 45.48
CA LYS A 682 21.95 0.35 44.47
C LYS A 682 22.01 1.09 43.15
N VAL A 683 23.18 1.23 42.60
CA VAL A 683 23.43 1.78 41.25
C VAL A 683 23.95 0.66 40.37
N VAL A 684 23.17 0.28 39.35
CA VAL A 684 23.49 -0.92 38.53
C VAL A 684 24.41 -0.61 37.34
N SER A 685 24.55 0.68 36.96
CA SER A 685 25.51 1.16 35.94
C SER A 685 25.73 2.66 36.00
N CYS A 686 26.65 3.17 35.19
CA CYS A 686 26.84 4.61 34.99
C CYS A 686 25.63 5.28 34.35
N ALA A 687 24.91 4.62 33.45
CA ALA A 687 23.67 5.13 32.87
C ALA A 687 22.54 5.25 33.90
N ASP A 688 22.41 4.23 34.75
CA ASP A 688 21.47 4.21 35.87
C ASP A 688 21.77 5.31 36.89
N ALA A 689 23.08 5.55 37.20
CA ALA A 689 23.51 6.66 38.05
C ALA A 689 23.03 8.05 37.52
N ILE A 690 23.15 8.27 36.22
CA ILE A 690 22.69 9.48 35.57
C ILE A 690 21.18 9.60 35.72
N ALA A 691 20.41 8.53 35.47
CA ALA A 691 18.96 8.53 35.61
C ALA A 691 18.52 8.80 37.06
N GLN A 692 19.18 8.20 38.04
CA GLN A 692 18.90 8.45 39.48
C GLN A 692 19.19 9.90 39.88
N ALA A 693 20.28 10.50 39.36
CA ALA A 693 20.57 11.92 39.62
C ALA A 693 19.51 12.86 39.01
N VAL A 694 19.05 12.58 37.78
CA VAL A 694 17.96 13.34 37.16
C VAL A 694 16.66 13.19 37.94
N ARG A 695 16.32 11.99 38.41
CA ARG A 695 15.15 11.73 39.25
C ARG A 695 15.21 12.52 40.57
N GLN A 696 16.34 12.48 41.29
CA GLN A 696 16.53 13.26 42.51
C GLN A 696 16.36 14.79 42.28
N HIS A 697 16.78 15.27 41.10
CA HIS A 697 16.62 16.66 40.74
C HIS A 697 15.15 17.03 40.50
N LEU A 698 14.39 16.13 39.84
CA LEU A 698 12.95 16.29 39.62
C LEU A 698 12.16 16.29 40.94
N GLU A 699 12.46 15.37 41.86
CA GLU A 699 11.79 15.24 43.15
C GLU A 699 12.00 16.52 44.01
N LYS A 700 13.19 17.10 43.94
CA LYS A 700 13.50 18.37 44.63
C LYS A 700 12.70 19.54 44.10
N ASN A 701 12.44 19.62 42.80
CA ASN A 701 11.73 20.73 42.18
C ASN A 701 10.20 20.62 42.31
N ASN A 702 9.65 19.43 42.47
CA ASN A 702 8.19 19.20 42.49
C ASN A 702 7.55 19.16 43.90
N GLY A 703 8.31 19.15 44.97
CA GLY A 703 7.81 19.21 46.35
C GLY A 703 6.86 18.08 46.79
N CYS A 704 6.68 17.03 45.99
CA CYS A 704 5.85 15.89 46.27
C CYS A 704 6.64 14.59 45.97
N ALA A 705 6.82 13.75 46.98
CA ALA A 705 7.29 12.38 46.83
C ALA A 705 6.14 11.56 46.24
N ASP A 706 6.23 11.18 44.97
CA ASP A 706 5.30 10.25 44.37
C ASP A 706 5.79 8.81 44.65
N GLU A 707 5.18 8.16 45.65
CA GLU A 707 5.52 6.79 46.09
C GLU A 707 5.30 5.71 45.02
N ASN A 708 4.63 6.05 43.91
CA ASN A 708 4.27 5.08 42.84
C ASN A 708 5.35 4.84 41.77
N LEU A 709 6.45 5.57 41.77
CA LEU A 709 7.57 5.34 40.83
C LEU A 709 8.63 4.34 41.35
N SER A 710 8.53 3.92 42.63
CA SER A 710 9.52 3.06 43.27
C SER A 710 9.32 1.56 43.11
N GLU A 711 8.16 1.08 42.60
CA GLU A 711 7.85 -0.38 42.60
C GLU A 711 7.89 -1.08 41.24
N ARG A 712 8.21 -0.40 40.13
CA ARG A 712 8.07 -1.02 38.79
C ARG A 712 9.34 -1.17 37.97
N SER A 713 10.53 -1.08 38.49
CA SER A 713 11.74 -1.23 37.68
C SER A 713 12.92 -1.88 38.42
N MET A 714 12.80 -3.14 38.81
CA MET A 714 13.94 -3.88 39.36
C MET A 714 14.42 -5.07 38.52
N PHE A 715 13.90 -5.30 37.28
CA PHE A 715 14.22 -6.56 36.62
C PHE A 715 14.47 -6.36 35.12
N GLY A 716 15.57 -6.94 34.62
CA GLY A 716 15.82 -7.14 33.20
C GLY A 716 14.87 -8.22 32.65
N ALA A 717 14.53 -8.14 31.35
CA ALA A 717 13.76 -9.20 30.70
C ALA A 717 14.65 -10.40 30.35
N CYS A 718 14.17 -11.60 30.62
CA CYS A 718 14.83 -12.85 30.23
C CYS A 718 14.93 -12.96 28.69
N PRO A 719 16.13 -13.27 28.14
CA PRO A 719 16.33 -13.39 26.71
C PRO A 719 15.53 -14.55 26.07
N GLU A 720 15.14 -15.54 26.86
CA GLU A 720 14.42 -16.71 26.37
C GLU A 720 12.90 -16.58 26.46
N CYS A 721 12.35 -15.96 27.52
CA CYS A 721 10.90 -15.94 27.72
C CYS A 721 10.31 -14.54 27.97
N GLY A 722 11.15 -13.50 28.04
CA GLY A 722 10.69 -12.14 28.39
C GLY A 722 10.28 -11.96 29.85
N GLY A 723 10.40 -13.00 30.69
CA GLY A 723 10.11 -12.96 32.11
C GLY A 723 11.15 -12.17 32.89
N VAL A 724 10.86 -11.94 34.16
CA VAL A 724 11.76 -11.21 35.07
C VAL A 724 13.02 -11.98 35.39
N ILE A 725 14.22 -11.35 35.28
CA ILE A 725 15.49 -11.92 35.70
C ILE A 725 15.84 -11.35 37.08
N GLU A 726 16.15 -12.26 38.01
CA GLU A 726 16.70 -11.93 39.33
C GLU A 726 18.18 -12.32 39.39
N HIS A 727 18.95 -11.52 40.12
CA HIS A 727 20.38 -11.79 40.36
C HIS A 727 20.56 -12.45 41.71
N GLU A 728 20.86 -13.74 41.73
CA GLU A 728 21.14 -14.53 42.93
C GLU A 728 22.55 -15.12 42.90
N GLY A 729 23.33 -14.88 43.96
CA GLY A 729 24.64 -15.51 44.13
C GLY A 729 25.68 -15.26 43.04
N GLY A 730 25.52 -14.17 42.24
CA GLY A 730 26.42 -13.85 41.10
C GLY A 730 25.92 -14.34 39.75
N CYS A 731 24.76 -15.00 39.70
CA CYS A 731 24.10 -15.45 38.46
C CYS A 731 22.81 -14.67 38.20
N CYS A 732 22.46 -14.52 36.92
CA CYS A 732 21.15 -14.01 36.47
C CYS A 732 20.22 -15.22 36.36
N VAL A 733 19.12 -15.25 37.09
CA VAL A 733 18.16 -16.37 37.10
C VAL A 733 16.77 -15.86 36.71
N CYS A 734 16.13 -16.51 35.76
CA CYS A 734 14.73 -16.29 35.44
C CYS A 734 13.86 -17.39 36.06
N HIS A 735 13.09 -17.05 37.08
CA HIS A 735 12.21 -18.02 37.76
C HIS A 735 11.01 -18.46 36.91
N SER A 736 10.69 -17.76 35.78
CA SER A 736 9.59 -18.12 34.89
C SER A 736 9.92 -19.27 33.93
N CYS A 737 11.16 -19.39 33.45
CA CYS A 737 11.57 -20.42 32.50
C CYS A 737 12.81 -21.23 32.92
N GLY A 738 13.41 -20.88 34.05
CA GLY A 738 14.63 -21.58 34.56
C GLY A 738 15.92 -21.12 33.87
N TYR A 739 15.90 -20.09 33.03
CA TYR A 739 17.14 -19.54 32.44
C TYR A 739 18.07 -19.06 33.53
N SER A 740 19.34 -19.46 33.45
CA SER A 740 20.39 -19.05 34.38
C SER A 740 21.68 -18.79 33.62
N GLU A 741 22.27 -17.63 33.83
CA GLU A 741 23.60 -17.25 33.30
C GLU A 741 24.46 -16.71 34.43
N CYS A 742 25.58 -17.34 34.66
CA CYS A 742 26.56 -16.94 35.67
C CYS A 742 27.74 -16.25 34.99
N ALA A 743 28.27 -15.18 35.58
CA ALA A 743 29.41 -14.41 35.04
C ALA A 743 30.73 -15.16 35.18
#